data_e7fd4be69ea1e63727035ce8ad3f6b8a
#
_entry.id   e7fd4be69ea1e63727035ce8ad3f6b8a
#
_cell.length_a   1.000
_cell.length_b   1.000
_cell.length_c   1.000
_cell.angle_alpha   90.00
_cell.angle_beta   90.00
_cell.angle_gamma   90.00
#
_symmetry.space_group_name_H-M   'P 1'
#
loop_
_entity.id
_entity.type
_entity.pdbx_description
1 polymer ?
#
loop_
_entity_poly.entity_id
_entity_poly.type
_entity_poly.pdbx_seq_one_letter_code
_entity_poly.pdbx_strand_id
1 'polypeptide(L)'
;MKLANKAYVVTLILLMLAFTVTAQKDLKSDKDSRNTAPTVGTGGPAGGPTGLFTVYDQETLRKGEYTFSIAYSNYDRDPGNVDITEVPISFHIGVSHHLELFVNTDAWRGVKVNAPANLSSFYLPNSQLLIGGVLTSPAAVVLAPQGPLASLYTNAGVFRPQGMPFAQFPYTGSSAGNYGALSSGGFFGFTPGTNATLGGPRVGGASDLFPGVGSPYGSILPGIVLTTTVVNCVGTTRPCGTAPVSFTNIPTYLPDAPFINRTFGQTAFNSLTFGGKWRLNSPSAGWGHGLIAYYKWYLDNASDAGGFNQMQRGSGSGSNKGDIGVGYFIGSRVAEWANVSANATYVYTSKVKGNFGGTNFVMFDPADQLQLSVGADFPVNRFFQPILEYRWLKYVGGHTPNALEQDPMDAIGGIRMFPRRWFGLGIAYRWNVNQQSKRTWDGNTAGTTVILPCIVGEQGCGPATVTNTISGVPPGLLTSTDPHGFIFQFWAGRRDKRGVDVVNQAASVDSVSLSDTVITLPCRPGYHSKSGACNDNKVVDVNTTAHDPENDVLTYNYTVSGGRIVGQGAAVKWDLSGAQAGTYTITTGVDDGCGVCGKTDTRTIKVEECPDCIQNCDCGTVSATGPSGLTAPGDSMTFTGLVSGGTTTPTYNWSVSSGTITSGQGTSSITVATTKEMAGTTVTATLEIGGTDPACNCPTTASATADIQRKPEYTKVDEFGKLPDDEVKARVDNFYIQLNNNPTAQGYIVNYGTPAEIKKRRAQIMKAITFLKKDPSRVTFIDGPDKGTGINTTFWVVPSGAVPPTAQ
;
A
#
# COMPACT_ATOMS: atom_id res chain seq x y z
N MET A 1 -25.04 -4.10 -20.59
CA MET A 1 -23.67 -3.74 -20.15
C MET A 1 -23.09 -4.69 -19.10
N LYS A 2 -23.80 -5.05 -18.02
CA LYS A 2 -23.25 -5.93 -16.96
C LYS A 2 -22.95 -7.38 -17.40
N LEU A 3 -23.74 -7.96 -18.30
CA LEU A 3 -23.44 -9.28 -18.87
C LEU A 3 -22.14 -9.22 -19.73
N ALA A 4 -21.97 -8.14 -20.48
CA ALA A 4 -20.77 -7.92 -21.29
C ALA A 4 -19.51 -7.78 -20.40
N ASN A 5 -19.59 -7.03 -19.29
CA ASN A 5 -18.45 -6.89 -18.37
C ASN A 5 -18.09 -8.23 -17.70
N LYS A 6 -19.10 -9.05 -17.33
CA LYS A 6 -18.84 -10.39 -16.78
C LYS A 6 -18.27 -11.33 -17.83
N ALA A 7 -18.71 -11.19 -19.09
CA ALA A 7 -18.12 -11.94 -20.21
C ALA A 7 -16.66 -11.53 -20.48
N TYR A 8 -16.33 -10.23 -20.36
CA TYR A 8 -14.94 -9.77 -20.49
C TYR A 8 -14.01 -10.37 -19.43
N VAL A 9 -14.48 -10.51 -18.19
CA VAL A 9 -13.71 -11.13 -17.10
C VAL A 9 -13.43 -12.60 -17.42
N VAL A 10 -14.45 -13.33 -17.86
CA VAL A 10 -14.28 -14.74 -18.27
C VAL A 10 -13.34 -14.87 -19.47
N THR A 11 -13.45 -13.96 -20.44
CA THR A 11 -12.57 -13.94 -21.63
C THR A 11 -11.13 -13.59 -21.24
N LEU A 12 -10.93 -12.68 -20.28
CA LEU A 12 -9.59 -12.34 -19.77
C LEU A 12 -8.94 -13.52 -19.06
N ILE A 13 -9.71 -14.26 -18.26
CA ILE A 13 -9.25 -15.50 -17.59
C ILE A 13 -8.91 -16.57 -18.64
N LEU A 14 -9.73 -16.73 -19.68
CA LEU A 14 -9.47 -17.66 -20.77
C LEU A 14 -8.27 -17.25 -21.64
N LEU A 15 -8.06 -15.96 -21.88
CA LEU A 15 -6.88 -15.44 -22.54
C LEU A 15 -5.60 -15.66 -21.73
N MET A 16 -5.64 -15.51 -20.41
CA MET A 16 -4.50 -15.84 -19.56
C MET A 16 -4.19 -17.34 -19.55
N LEU A 17 -5.19 -18.20 -19.70
CA LEU A 17 -4.99 -19.64 -19.89
C LEU A 17 -4.34 -20.00 -21.24
N ALA A 18 -4.46 -19.13 -22.26
CA ALA A 18 -3.89 -19.36 -23.58
C ALA A 18 -2.41 -18.97 -23.73
N PHE A 19 -1.83 -18.27 -22.74
CA PHE A 19 -0.39 -18.06 -22.72
C PHE A 19 0.34 -19.35 -22.40
N THR A 20 0.59 -20.16 -23.43
CA THR A 20 1.57 -21.23 -23.35
C THR A 20 2.96 -20.60 -23.26
N VAL A 21 3.37 -20.30 -22.05
CA VAL A 21 4.76 -19.95 -21.79
C VAL A 21 5.57 -21.21 -22.08
N THR A 22 6.32 -21.19 -23.16
CA THR A 22 7.34 -22.21 -23.41
C THR A 22 8.32 -22.12 -22.24
N ALA A 23 8.23 -23.07 -21.33
CA ALA A 23 9.17 -23.13 -20.21
C ALA A 23 10.56 -23.37 -20.80
N GLN A 24 11.40 -22.38 -20.68
CA GLN A 24 12.83 -22.59 -20.83
C GLN A 24 13.21 -23.57 -19.73
N LYS A 25 14.04 -24.58 -20.10
CA LYS A 25 14.53 -25.57 -19.15
C LYS A 25 15.43 -24.88 -18.15
N ASP A 26 14.83 -24.33 -17.09
CA ASP A 26 15.56 -23.61 -16.08
C ASP A 26 16.18 -24.61 -15.09
N LEU A 27 17.37 -24.30 -14.71
CA LEU A 27 18.31 -25.01 -13.87
C LEU A 27 17.68 -25.35 -12.50
N LYS A 28 17.54 -26.63 -12.22
CA LYS A 28 16.98 -27.13 -10.97
C LYS A 28 18.11 -27.30 -9.96
N SER A 29 18.11 -26.49 -8.92
CA SER A 29 19.00 -26.70 -7.79
C SER A 29 18.39 -27.71 -6.82
N ASP A 30 19.17 -28.70 -6.38
CA ASP A 30 18.75 -29.62 -5.31
C ASP A 30 18.45 -28.92 -4.00
N LYS A 31 19.01 -27.73 -3.80
CA LYS A 31 18.80 -26.89 -2.61
C LYS A 31 17.52 -26.05 -2.68
N ASP A 32 16.85 -25.99 -3.82
CA ASP A 32 15.54 -25.34 -3.89
C ASP A 32 14.54 -26.13 -3.04
N SER A 33 13.94 -25.47 -2.03
CA SER A 33 12.95 -26.07 -1.13
C SER A 33 11.81 -26.77 -1.85
N ARG A 34 11.50 -26.31 -3.08
CA ARG A 34 10.50 -26.90 -3.97
C ARG A 34 10.93 -28.24 -4.58
N ASN A 35 12.21 -28.61 -4.46
CA ASN A 35 12.75 -29.89 -4.93
C ASN A 35 12.93 -30.93 -3.82
N THR A 36 13.13 -30.47 -2.57
CA THR A 36 13.41 -31.38 -1.46
C THR A 36 12.17 -32.18 -1.06
N ALA A 37 12.34 -33.45 -0.86
CA ALA A 37 11.28 -34.32 -0.34
C ALA A 37 11.24 -34.22 1.21
N PRO A 38 10.08 -34.37 1.82
CA PRO A 38 8.77 -34.45 1.18
C PRO A 38 8.28 -33.06 0.78
N THR A 39 8.27 -32.76 -0.50
CA THR A 39 7.58 -31.57 -1.00
C THR A 39 6.24 -32.01 -1.54
N VAL A 40 5.22 -31.42 -0.99
CA VAL A 40 3.88 -31.52 -1.51
C VAL A 40 3.65 -30.38 -2.50
N GLY A 41 2.81 -30.56 -3.45
CA GLY A 41 2.56 -29.53 -4.49
C GLY A 41 2.22 -28.17 -3.87
N THR A 42 2.29 -27.16 -4.68
CA THR A 42 1.90 -25.82 -4.29
C THR A 42 0.41 -25.65 -4.53
N GLY A 43 -0.36 -25.57 -3.45
CA GLY A 43 -1.69 -24.97 -3.46
C GLY A 43 -1.55 -23.52 -3.00
N GLY A 44 -2.64 -22.80 -2.89
CA GLY A 44 -2.68 -21.44 -2.37
C GLY A 44 -3.93 -21.20 -1.55
N PRO A 45 -4.01 -20.08 -0.87
CA PRO A 45 -5.28 -19.61 -0.32
C PRO A 45 -6.38 -19.67 -1.36
N ALA A 46 -7.59 -19.96 -0.93
CA ALA A 46 -8.73 -19.93 -1.82
C ALA A 46 -8.81 -18.56 -2.50
N GLY A 47 -8.56 -18.54 -3.81
CA GLY A 47 -8.49 -17.28 -4.56
C GLY A 47 -7.17 -16.51 -4.50
N GLY A 48 -6.09 -17.09 -4.01
CA GLY A 48 -4.79 -16.42 -3.86
C GLY A 48 -3.62 -17.10 -4.58
N PRO A 49 -2.41 -16.55 -4.42
CA PRO A 49 -1.17 -17.14 -4.90
C PRO A 49 -0.75 -18.35 -4.07
N THR A 50 0.46 -18.84 -4.30
CA THR A 50 1.02 -19.97 -3.54
C THR A 50 1.00 -19.71 -2.04
N GLY A 51 0.55 -20.69 -1.27
CA GLY A 51 0.43 -20.62 0.19
C GLY A 51 -0.34 -21.78 0.79
N LEU A 52 -0.72 -21.62 2.04
CA LEU A 52 -1.59 -22.54 2.78
C LEU A 52 -3.08 -22.28 2.44
N PHE A 53 -4.03 -22.60 3.29
CA PHE A 53 -5.45 -22.33 3.01
C PHE A 53 -5.81 -20.86 3.02
N THR A 54 -5.20 -20.05 3.92
CA THR A 54 -5.40 -18.60 4.02
C THR A 54 -4.11 -17.81 4.22
N VAL A 55 -3.01 -18.48 4.53
CA VAL A 55 -1.70 -17.91 4.84
C VAL A 55 -0.79 -18.06 3.63
N TYR A 56 -0.09 -17.02 3.26
CA TYR A 56 0.92 -17.09 2.21
C TYR A 56 2.19 -17.75 2.77
N ASP A 57 2.68 -18.77 2.08
CA ASP A 57 3.92 -19.43 2.44
C ASP A 57 5.15 -18.72 1.84
N GLN A 58 6.31 -19.25 2.10
CA GLN A 58 7.58 -18.73 1.60
C GLN A 58 7.81 -18.99 0.11
N GLU A 59 7.03 -19.88 -0.50
CA GLU A 59 7.33 -20.37 -1.84
C GLU A 59 6.61 -19.55 -2.91
N THR A 60 7.17 -19.60 -4.13
CA THR A 60 6.58 -19.09 -5.35
C THR A 60 6.59 -20.19 -6.40
N LEU A 61 5.71 -20.12 -7.36
CA LEU A 61 5.80 -20.98 -8.54
C LEU A 61 7.11 -20.72 -9.28
N ARG A 62 7.69 -21.78 -9.86
CA ARG A 62 8.84 -21.62 -10.76
C ARG A 62 8.38 -20.97 -12.05
N LYS A 63 9.34 -20.42 -12.78
CA LYS A 63 9.09 -19.86 -14.09
C LYS A 63 8.41 -20.88 -15.01
N GLY A 64 7.26 -20.52 -15.56
CA GLY A 64 6.46 -21.36 -16.44
C GLY A 64 5.57 -22.40 -15.75
N GLU A 65 5.66 -22.56 -14.42
CA GLU A 65 4.66 -23.31 -13.68
C GLU A 65 3.39 -22.46 -13.53
N TYR A 66 2.25 -23.10 -13.56
CA TYR A 66 0.99 -22.44 -13.32
C TYR A 66 0.02 -23.35 -12.58
N THR A 67 -0.94 -22.73 -11.89
CA THR A 67 -2.01 -23.44 -11.19
C THR A 67 -3.34 -22.75 -11.46
N PHE A 68 -4.32 -23.56 -11.74
CA PHE A 68 -5.72 -23.18 -11.68
C PHE A 68 -6.31 -23.80 -10.42
N SER A 69 -7.07 -23.04 -9.64
CA SER A 69 -7.77 -23.56 -8.48
C SER A 69 -9.22 -23.11 -8.43
N ILE A 70 -10.04 -23.96 -7.85
CA ILE A 70 -11.41 -23.66 -7.45
C ILE A 70 -11.60 -24.14 -6.03
N ALA A 71 -12.29 -23.36 -5.23
CA ALA A 71 -12.59 -23.74 -3.85
C ALA A 71 -14.06 -23.47 -3.51
N TYR A 72 -14.55 -24.19 -2.56
CA TYR A 72 -15.72 -23.85 -1.78
C TYR A 72 -15.21 -23.40 -0.42
N SER A 73 -15.45 -22.17 -0.04
CA SER A 73 -15.02 -21.59 1.21
C SER A 73 -16.23 -21.05 1.95
N ASN A 74 -16.55 -21.68 3.08
CA ASN A 74 -17.61 -21.21 3.97
C ASN A 74 -16.99 -20.73 5.28
N TYR A 75 -17.48 -19.60 5.80
CA TYR A 75 -17.00 -19.00 7.03
C TYR A 75 -18.02 -18.03 7.63
N ASP A 76 -17.91 -17.86 8.95
CA ASP A 76 -18.79 -17.00 9.71
C ASP A 76 -18.17 -15.65 9.97
N ARG A 77 -19.03 -14.65 10.05
CA ARG A 77 -18.65 -13.27 10.34
C ARG A 77 -19.66 -12.59 11.26
N ASP A 78 -19.16 -11.66 12.03
CA ASP A 78 -19.92 -10.74 12.84
C ASP A 78 -19.69 -9.28 12.39
N PRO A 79 -20.63 -8.40 12.65
CA PRO A 79 -21.93 -8.58 13.27
C PRO A 79 -22.92 -9.29 12.34
N GLY A 80 -23.94 -9.88 12.94
CA GLY A 80 -25.05 -10.47 12.19
C GLY A 80 -25.12 -11.99 12.22
N ASN A 81 -24.14 -12.67 12.84
CA ASN A 81 -23.99 -14.14 12.80
C ASN A 81 -24.19 -14.64 11.36
N VAL A 82 -23.28 -14.20 10.48
CA VAL A 82 -23.45 -14.30 9.04
C VAL A 82 -22.60 -15.44 8.48
N ASP A 83 -23.24 -16.38 7.82
CA ASP A 83 -22.58 -17.40 7.02
C ASP A 83 -22.25 -16.81 5.64
N ILE A 84 -20.99 -16.78 5.30
CA ILE A 84 -20.52 -16.42 3.98
C ILE A 84 -19.98 -17.66 3.29
N THR A 85 -20.51 -17.93 2.11
CA THR A 85 -20.01 -19.01 1.27
C THR A 85 -19.53 -18.43 -0.05
N GLU A 86 -18.31 -18.77 -0.43
CA GLU A 86 -17.67 -18.31 -1.66
C GLU A 86 -17.18 -19.49 -2.48
N VAL A 87 -17.23 -19.35 -3.78
CA VAL A 87 -16.62 -20.26 -4.74
C VAL A 87 -15.57 -19.49 -5.54
N PRO A 88 -14.41 -19.22 -4.94
CA PRO A 88 -13.34 -18.55 -5.65
C PRO A 88 -12.72 -19.45 -6.71
N ILE A 89 -12.44 -18.84 -7.86
CA ILE A 89 -11.65 -19.40 -8.94
C ILE A 89 -10.40 -18.57 -9.06
N SER A 90 -9.24 -19.20 -9.11
CA SER A 90 -7.98 -18.50 -9.27
C SER A 90 -7.08 -19.15 -10.31
N PHE A 91 -6.26 -18.31 -10.92
CA PHE A 91 -5.16 -18.71 -11.77
C PHE A 91 -3.91 -17.99 -11.32
N HIS A 92 -2.82 -18.73 -11.17
CA HIS A 92 -1.52 -18.15 -10.84
C HIS A 92 -0.41 -18.77 -11.66
N ILE A 93 0.61 -17.98 -11.97
CA ILE A 93 1.71 -18.35 -12.85
C ILE A 93 3.04 -17.79 -12.33
N GLY A 94 4.05 -18.62 -12.32
CA GLY A 94 5.44 -18.22 -12.07
C GLY A 94 6.04 -17.54 -13.29
N VAL A 95 6.31 -16.25 -13.18
CA VAL A 95 6.97 -15.46 -14.24
C VAL A 95 8.48 -15.59 -14.16
N SER A 96 8.99 -15.70 -12.94
CA SER A 96 10.38 -16.01 -12.66
C SER A 96 10.47 -16.93 -11.44
N HIS A 97 11.67 -17.32 -11.05
CA HIS A 97 11.87 -18.11 -9.82
C HIS A 97 11.47 -17.35 -8.53
N HIS A 98 11.35 -16.04 -8.63
CA HIS A 98 11.07 -15.14 -7.51
C HIS A 98 9.70 -14.47 -7.59
N LEU A 99 9.08 -14.42 -8.77
CA LEU A 99 7.85 -13.66 -9.00
C LEU A 99 6.74 -14.58 -9.53
N GLU A 100 5.66 -14.56 -8.82
CA GLU A 100 4.39 -15.19 -9.18
C GLU A 100 3.32 -14.13 -9.37
N LEU A 101 2.55 -14.23 -10.44
CA LEU A 101 1.36 -13.39 -10.66
C LEU A 101 0.11 -14.23 -10.47
N PHE A 102 -0.95 -13.60 -10.03
CA PHE A 102 -2.23 -14.27 -9.81
C PHE A 102 -3.41 -13.39 -10.18
N VAL A 103 -4.50 -14.05 -10.50
CA VAL A 103 -5.82 -13.46 -10.70
C VAL A 103 -6.86 -14.36 -10.08
N ASN A 104 -7.85 -13.77 -9.42
CA ASN A 104 -8.98 -14.51 -8.88
C ASN A 104 -10.29 -13.73 -8.99
N THR A 105 -11.38 -14.49 -8.91
CA THR A 105 -12.74 -13.98 -8.83
C THR A 105 -13.64 -14.99 -8.13
N ASP A 106 -14.71 -14.54 -7.52
CA ASP A 106 -15.72 -15.43 -6.95
C ASP A 106 -16.74 -15.79 -8.02
N ALA A 107 -16.71 -17.06 -8.47
CA ALA A 107 -17.70 -17.55 -9.42
C ALA A 107 -19.12 -17.53 -8.83
N TRP A 108 -19.22 -17.71 -7.54
CA TRP A 108 -20.45 -17.59 -6.77
C TRP A 108 -20.15 -17.18 -5.34
N ARG A 109 -21.02 -16.37 -4.78
CA ARG A 109 -20.98 -15.96 -3.38
C ARG A 109 -22.39 -15.94 -2.83
N GLY A 110 -22.60 -16.57 -1.67
CA GLY A 110 -23.82 -16.54 -0.90
C GLY A 110 -23.57 -15.94 0.48
N VAL A 111 -24.49 -15.12 0.95
CA VAL A 111 -24.43 -14.48 2.28
C VAL A 111 -25.75 -14.72 2.97
N LYS A 112 -25.72 -15.40 4.10
CA LYS A 112 -26.89 -15.72 4.93
C LYS A 112 -26.75 -15.03 6.27
N VAL A 113 -27.70 -14.20 6.62
CA VAL A 113 -27.72 -13.43 7.85
C VAL A 113 -28.63 -14.12 8.86
N ASN A 114 -28.07 -14.66 9.94
CA ASN A 114 -28.83 -15.37 10.97
C ASN A 114 -29.31 -14.45 12.10
N ALA A 115 -28.61 -13.33 12.36
CA ALA A 115 -28.97 -12.34 13.36
C ALA A 115 -29.15 -10.95 12.74
N PRO A 116 -30.21 -10.72 11.93
CA PRO A 116 -30.44 -9.43 11.28
C PRO A 116 -30.52 -8.25 12.25
N ALA A 117 -30.97 -8.50 13.46
CA ALA A 117 -31.08 -7.49 14.52
C ALA A 117 -29.72 -6.87 14.92
N ASN A 118 -28.62 -7.50 14.59
CA ASN A 118 -27.27 -6.99 14.89
C ASN A 118 -26.72 -6.11 13.75
N LEU A 119 -27.44 -5.98 12.65
CA LEU A 119 -27.01 -5.21 11.49
C LEU A 119 -27.88 -3.98 11.29
N SER A 120 -27.29 -2.81 11.27
CA SER A 120 -28.03 -1.54 11.15
C SER A 120 -28.83 -1.43 9.85
N SER A 121 -28.39 -2.05 8.79
CA SER A 121 -29.10 -2.08 7.51
C SER A 121 -30.51 -2.68 7.57
N PHE A 122 -30.79 -3.51 8.57
CA PHE A 122 -32.10 -4.10 8.82
C PHE A 122 -33.03 -3.23 9.67
N TYR A 123 -32.53 -2.20 10.33
CA TYR A 123 -33.34 -1.29 11.15
C TYR A 123 -33.99 -0.17 10.35
N LEU A 124 -33.43 0.18 9.23
CA LEU A 124 -33.86 1.31 8.45
C LEU A 124 -35.35 1.28 8.06
N PRO A 125 -35.90 0.13 7.67
CA PRO A 125 -37.30 0.05 7.31
C PRO A 125 -38.26 0.29 8.48
N ASN A 126 -37.79 0.13 9.70
CA ASN A 126 -38.56 0.34 10.91
C ASN A 126 -38.32 1.71 11.52
N SER A 127 -37.59 2.57 10.81
CA SER A 127 -37.31 3.91 11.26
C SER A 127 -38.61 4.72 11.32
N GLN A 128 -38.77 5.50 12.39
CA GLN A 128 -39.98 6.21 12.64
C GLN A 128 -39.86 7.69 12.67
N LEU A 129 -40.93 8.25 12.21
CA LEU A 129 -41.16 9.68 12.11
C LEU A 129 -42.37 10.07 12.93
N LEU A 130 -42.33 11.24 13.51
CA LEU A 130 -43.47 11.84 14.04
C LEU A 130 -44.26 12.48 12.92
N ILE A 131 -45.45 11.99 12.66
CA ILE A 131 -46.35 12.54 11.64
C ILE A 131 -47.70 12.82 12.29
N GLY A 132 -48.10 14.08 12.26
CA GLY A 132 -49.39 14.47 12.83
C GLY A 132 -49.52 14.22 14.33
N GLY A 133 -48.41 14.15 15.06
CA GLY A 133 -48.41 13.88 16.49
C GLY A 133 -48.51 12.42 16.89
N VAL A 134 -48.55 11.51 15.94
CA VAL A 134 -48.54 10.06 16.16
C VAL A 134 -47.17 9.48 15.93
N LEU A 135 -46.69 8.82 16.96
CA LEU A 135 -45.42 8.09 16.90
C LEU A 135 -45.66 6.69 16.50
N THR A 136 -44.94 6.33 15.55
CA THR A 136 -44.96 4.95 15.10
C THR A 136 -43.73 4.24 15.58
N SER A 137 -43.07 3.48 15.96
CA SER A 137 -42.04 2.70 16.54
C SER A 137 -40.58 3.10 16.25
N PRO A 138 -39.55 2.45 16.72
CA PRO A 138 -38.23 3.06 16.87
C PRO A 138 -37.60 3.52 15.55
N ALA A 139 -37.14 4.74 15.52
CA ALA A 139 -36.42 5.27 14.39
C ALA A 139 -34.97 4.77 14.35
N ALA A 140 -34.58 4.20 13.27
CA ALA A 140 -33.16 4.03 12.99
C ALA A 140 -32.64 5.31 12.31
N VAL A 141 -31.65 5.91 12.88
CA VAL A 141 -30.92 7.01 12.27
C VAL A 141 -29.60 6.47 11.78
N VAL A 142 -29.43 6.51 10.49
CA VAL A 142 -28.18 6.06 9.88
C VAL A 142 -27.34 7.26 9.60
N LEU A 143 -26.13 7.23 10.10
CA LEU A 143 -25.14 8.24 9.82
C LEU A 143 -24.52 7.97 8.48
N ALA A 144 -24.84 8.78 7.52
CA ALA A 144 -24.26 8.74 6.20
C ALA A 144 -23.26 9.89 6.04
N PRO A 145 -22.25 9.73 5.20
CA PRO A 145 -21.44 10.84 4.73
C PRO A 145 -22.32 11.92 4.11
N GLN A 146 -21.84 13.14 4.14
CA GLN A 146 -22.55 14.25 3.52
C GLN A 146 -22.75 13.99 2.02
N GLY A 147 -23.99 14.09 1.56
CA GLY A 147 -24.36 13.92 0.17
C GLY A 147 -25.30 15.02 -0.29
N PRO A 148 -25.68 15.02 -1.56
CA PRO A 148 -26.52 16.05 -2.14
C PRO A 148 -27.90 16.15 -1.48
N LEU A 149 -28.35 15.11 -0.83
CA LEU A 149 -29.64 15.06 -0.13
C LEU A 149 -29.58 15.44 1.35
N ALA A 150 -28.40 15.70 1.88
CA ALA A 150 -28.24 15.98 3.31
C ALA A 150 -29.13 17.16 3.79
N SER A 151 -29.29 18.19 2.95
CA SER A 151 -30.12 19.35 3.25
C SER A 151 -31.60 19.02 3.35
N LEU A 152 -32.07 18.02 2.63
CA LEU A 152 -33.47 17.62 2.66
C LEU A 152 -33.89 17.06 4.02
N TYR A 153 -33.00 16.34 4.63
CA TYR A 153 -33.22 15.75 5.95
C TYR A 153 -33.24 16.78 7.09
N THR A 154 -32.55 17.89 6.91
CA THR A 154 -32.56 18.96 7.93
C THR A 154 -33.92 19.62 8.08
N ASN A 155 -34.70 19.70 7.01
CA ASN A 155 -35.97 20.40 6.98
C ASN A 155 -37.16 19.46 7.12
N ALA A 156 -36.93 18.18 7.14
CA ALA A 156 -38.00 17.21 7.01
C ALA A 156 -38.51 16.62 8.33
N GLY A 157 -38.09 17.15 9.46
CA GLY A 157 -38.56 16.69 10.80
C GLY A 157 -38.03 15.32 11.21
N VAL A 158 -37.05 14.79 10.50
CA VAL A 158 -36.36 13.55 10.89
C VAL A 158 -35.39 13.87 12.00
N PHE A 159 -35.48 13.15 13.09
CA PHE A 159 -34.51 13.29 14.19
C PHE A 159 -33.14 12.76 13.79
N ARG A 160 -32.15 13.59 13.95
CA ARG A 160 -30.76 13.21 13.81
C ARG A 160 -29.92 13.77 14.95
N PRO A 161 -28.83 13.12 15.34
CA PRO A 161 -27.87 13.70 16.26
C PRO A 161 -27.31 15.02 15.71
N GLN A 162 -27.17 16.01 16.56
CA GLN A 162 -26.65 17.30 16.17
C GLN A 162 -25.22 17.15 15.62
N GLY A 163 -24.96 17.77 14.47
CA GLY A 163 -23.65 17.72 13.83
C GLY A 163 -23.36 16.43 13.05
N MET A 164 -24.26 15.47 13.07
CA MET A 164 -24.10 14.20 12.35
C MET A 164 -24.81 14.25 11.00
N PRO A 165 -24.10 14.15 9.90
CA PRO A 165 -24.71 14.10 8.59
C PRO A 165 -25.37 12.74 8.36
N PHE A 166 -26.49 12.73 7.67
CA PHE A 166 -27.03 11.54 7.08
C PHE A 166 -27.68 11.86 5.72
N ALA A 167 -27.73 10.89 4.86
CA ALA A 167 -28.33 11.06 3.55
C ALA A 167 -29.16 9.84 3.16
N GLN A 168 -30.15 10.07 2.36
CA GLN A 168 -30.94 8.99 1.79
C GLN A 168 -30.25 8.42 0.56
N PHE A 169 -30.32 7.12 0.44
CA PHE A 169 -29.84 6.41 -0.72
C PHE A 169 -30.88 6.39 -1.82
N PRO A 170 -30.55 6.69 -3.03
CA PRO A 170 -31.49 6.72 -4.13
C PRO A 170 -31.86 5.33 -4.69
N TYR A 171 -31.07 4.30 -4.39
CA TYR A 171 -31.22 2.99 -5.01
C TYR A 171 -31.92 2.01 -4.10
N THR A 172 -33.18 1.83 -4.31
CA THR A 172 -34.03 1.01 -3.45
C THR A 172 -34.54 -0.27 -4.08
N GLY A 173 -33.97 -0.65 -5.17
CA GLY A 173 -34.44 -1.77 -5.97
C GLY A 173 -35.23 -1.34 -7.19
N SER A 174 -35.36 -2.21 -8.15
CA SER A 174 -35.77 -1.89 -9.52
C SER A 174 -37.17 -1.37 -9.67
N SER A 175 -38.06 -1.78 -8.81
CA SER A 175 -39.49 -1.40 -8.90
C SER A 175 -39.98 -0.58 -7.72
N ALA A 176 -39.07 -0.22 -6.88
CA ALA A 176 -39.38 0.47 -5.65
C ALA A 176 -39.34 1.97 -5.82
N GLY A 177 -39.85 2.47 -6.92
CA GLY A 177 -39.99 3.91 -7.18
C GLY A 177 -40.52 4.70 -6.00
N ASN A 178 -41.15 4.02 -5.09
CA ASN A 178 -41.74 4.60 -3.89
C ASN A 178 -40.75 4.81 -2.76
N TYR A 179 -39.56 4.22 -2.86
CA TYR A 179 -38.59 4.27 -1.78
C TYR A 179 -37.50 5.29 -2.02
N GLY A 180 -37.09 5.45 -3.23
CA GLY A 180 -35.90 6.26 -3.52
C GLY A 180 -36.15 7.72 -3.69
N ALA A 181 -37.36 8.11 -3.93
CA ALA A 181 -37.71 9.49 -4.16
C ALA A 181 -38.45 10.07 -2.98
N LEU A 182 -38.35 11.35 -2.83
CA LEU A 182 -39.30 12.13 -2.08
C LEU A 182 -40.66 11.93 -2.77
N SER A 183 -41.44 11.04 -2.28
CA SER A 183 -42.73 10.78 -2.91
C SER A 183 -43.70 11.93 -2.69
N SER A 184 -44.58 12.11 -3.65
CA SER A 184 -45.59 13.12 -3.66
C SER A 184 -46.61 13.01 -2.52
N GLY A 185 -46.50 12.17 -1.62
CA GLY A 185 -47.48 12.00 -0.53
C GLY A 185 -46.82 12.00 0.82
N GLY A 186 -45.56 12.30 0.90
CA GLY A 186 -45.02 12.14 2.17
C GLY A 186 -43.55 12.45 2.32
N PHE A 187 -43.26 12.37 3.39
CA PHE A 187 -42.00 12.46 4.01
C PHE A 187 -41.10 11.35 3.48
N PHE A 188 -40.19 11.62 2.58
CA PHE A 188 -39.30 10.65 1.96
C PHE A 188 -39.97 9.38 1.42
N GLY A 189 -41.17 9.52 0.88
CA GLY A 189 -41.94 8.37 0.48
C GLY A 189 -42.67 7.66 1.62
N PHE A 190 -42.65 8.22 2.79
CA PHE A 190 -43.39 7.73 3.93
C PHE A 190 -44.79 8.26 3.93
N THR A 191 -45.74 7.39 3.78
CA THR A 191 -47.16 7.74 3.89
C THR A 191 -47.69 7.13 5.18
N PRO A 192 -48.23 7.95 6.10
CA PRO A 192 -48.87 7.44 7.30
C PRO A 192 -49.94 6.41 6.94
N GLY A 193 -49.95 5.31 7.63
CA GLY A 193 -50.91 4.23 7.37
C GLY A 193 -50.56 3.27 6.24
N THR A 194 -49.52 3.54 5.48
CA THR A 194 -48.96 2.58 4.51
C THR A 194 -47.79 1.79 5.04
N ASN A 195 -47.67 1.71 6.35
CA ASN A 195 -46.63 0.96 7.03
C ASN A 195 -46.55 -0.49 6.60
N ALA A 196 -47.62 -1.05 6.09
CA ALA A 196 -47.61 -2.38 5.49
C ALA A 196 -46.72 -2.46 4.22
N THR A 197 -46.57 -1.35 3.53
CA THR A 197 -45.71 -1.24 2.34
C THR A 197 -44.28 -0.90 2.72
N LEU A 198 -44.18 -0.22 3.83
CA LEU A 198 -42.90 0.27 4.35
C LEU A 198 -42.50 -0.49 5.60
N GLY A 199 -43.49 -1.16 6.16
CA GLY A 199 -43.32 -1.82 7.44
C GLY A 199 -42.45 -3.01 7.38
N GLY A 200 -41.69 -3.13 8.40
CA GLY A 200 -40.86 -4.23 8.70
C GLY A 200 -39.79 -4.58 7.66
N PRO A 201 -38.75 -5.19 8.07
CA PRO A 201 -37.76 -5.70 7.13
C PRO A 201 -38.43 -6.69 6.20
N ARG A 202 -38.62 -6.29 4.96
CA ARG A 202 -39.05 -7.18 3.91
C ARG A 202 -37.88 -8.04 3.48
N VAL A 203 -37.66 -9.03 4.25
CA VAL A 203 -36.50 -9.88 4.12
C VAL A 203 -36.84 -10.99 3.14
N GLY A 204 -36.05 -11.11 2.09
CA GLY A 204 -36.25 -12.13 1.07
C GLY A 204 -37.38 -11.84 0.07
N GLY A 205 -37.65 -12.71 -0.84
CA GLY A 205 -38.74 -12.62 -1.80
C GLY A 205 -38.66 -11.42 -2.74
N ALA A 206 -39.70 -10.62 -2.80
CA ALA A 206 -39.72 -9.39 -3.59
C ALA A 206 -38.71 -8.35 -3.08
N SER A 207 -37.67 -8.76 -2.57
CA SER A 207 -36.67 -8.08 -1.80
C SER A 207 -35.83 -7.10 -2.59
N ASP A 208 -35.86 -7.14 -3.89
CA ASP A 208 -35.29 -6.08 -4.69
C ASP A 208 -36.03 -4.75 -4.50
N LEU A 209 -37.19 -4.83 -3.90
CA LEU A 209 -37.98 -3.69 -3.42
C LEU A 209 -37.61 -3.31 -2.00
N PHE A 210 -36.77 -4.08 -1.35
CA PHE A 210 -36.46 -3.83 0.03
C PHE A 210 -35.60 -2.58 0.16
N PRO A 211 -35.96 -1.68 1.02
CA PRO A 211 -35.29 -0.41 1.10
C PRO A 211 -33.88 -0.54 1.67
N GLY A 212 -33.66 -1.29 2.67
CA GLY A 212 -32.36 -1.41 3.29
C GLY A 212 -31.52 -0.15 3.31
N VAL A 213 -30.31 -0.29 2.98
CA VAL A 213 -29.45 0.84 2.67
C VAL A 213 -29.95 1.51 1.42
N GLY A 214 -30.30 2.77 1.49
CA GLY A 214 -30.91 3.47 0.39
C GLY A 214 -32.40 3.53 0.49
N SER A 215 -32.94 3.12 1.61
CA SER A 215 -34.35 3.34 1.87
C SER A 215 -34.69 4.83 1.96
N PRO A 216 -35.94 5.19 1.69
CA PRO A 216 -36.42 6.55 1.90
C PRO A 216 -36.29 7.01 3.35
N TYR A 217 -36.05 6.14 4.24
CA TYR A 217 -35.91 6.47 5.64
C TYR A 217 -34.48 6.81 6.07
N GLY A 218 -33.56 6.74 5.26
CA GLY A 218 -32.19 6.94 5.53
C GLY A 218 -31.40 5.83 4.86
N SER A 219 -30.22 6.05 4.62
CA SER A 219 -29.57 5.21 3.77
C SER A 219 -28.56 4.46 4.43
N ILE A 220 -27.93 4.28 5.06
CA ILE A 220 -26.79 3.57 5.12
C ILE A 220 -26.40 3.31 6.43
N LEU A 221 -26.23 2.35 6.65
CA LEU A 221 -25.38 1.82 7.33
C LEU A 221 -24.90 2.30 8.50
N PRO A 222 -24.01 2.63 8.99
CA PRO A 222 -23.75 2.28 10.35
C PRO A 222 -24.64 3.11 11.19
N GLY A 223 -25.37 2.48 12.02
CA GLY A 223 -26.49 3.06 12.67
C GLY A 223 -26.40 3.22 14.14
N ILE A 224 -27.15 4.19 14.58
CA ILE A 224 -27.61 4.29 15.95
C ILE A 224 -29.08 3.90 15.94
N VAL A 225 -29.45 2.87 16.65
CA VAL A 225 -30.84 2.49 16.84
C VAL A 225 -31.44 3.35 17.94
N LEU A 226 -32.50 4.07 17.61
CA LEU A 226 -33.17 4.97 18.53
C LEU A 226 -34.50 4.39 19.00
N THR A 227 -34.73 4.40 20.26
CA THR A 227 -36.08 4.41 20.81
C THR A 227 -36.50 5.84 21.08
N THR A 228 -37.73 6.17 20.80
CA THR A 228 -38.22 7.52 20.92
C THR A 228 -39.25 7.62 22.08
N THR A 229 -39.33 8.79 22.67
CA THR A 229 -40.36 9.12 23.63
C THR A 229 -41.04 10.42 23.29
N VAL A 230 -42.24 10.63 23.78
CA VAL A 230 -42.89 11.91 23.70
C VAL A 230 -42.27 12.86 24.72
N VAL A 231 -41.87 14.03 24.24
CA VAL A 231 -41.37 15.10 25.09
C VAL A 231 -42.43 16.16 25.25
N ASN A 232 -42.76 16.47 26.50
CA ASN A 232 -43.70 17.53 26.80
C ASN A 232 -43.06 18.92 26.66
N CYS A 233 -43.83 19.90 26.28
CA CYS A 233 -43.40 21.29 26.25
C CYS A 233 -42.97 21.75 27.63
N VAL A 234 -41.96 22.60 27.69
CA VAL A 234 -41.46 23.11 28.97
C VAL A 234 -42.60 23.73 29.78
N GLY A 235 -42.82 23.21 31.00
CA GLY A 235 -43.87 23.68 31.89
C GLY A 235 -45.29 23.21 31.61
N THR A 236 -45.48 22.25 30.69
CA THR A 236 -46.80 21.70 30.34
C THR A 236 -46.79 20.19 30.28
N THR A 237 -47.99 19.58 30.31
CA THR A 237 -48.13 18.14 30.03
C THR A 237 -48.43 17.85 28.55
N ARG A 238 -48.36 18.85 27.71
CA ARG A 238 -48.68 18.74 26.28
C ARG A 238 -47.48 18.25 25.51
N PRO A 239 -47.67 17.30 24.60
CA PRO A 239 -46.56 16.82 23.76
C PRO A 239 -46.07 17.91 22.83
N CYS A 240 -44.76 18.21 22.85
CA CYS A 240 -44.09 19.10 21.89
C CYS A 240 -43.46 18.36 20.74
N GLY A 241 -43.31 17.08 20.84
CA GLY A 241 -42.66 16.27 19.85
C GLY A 241 -42.18 14.96 20.40
N THR A 242 -41.32 14.30 19.70
CA THR A 242 -40.65 13.09 20.15
C THR A 242 -39.13 13.28 20.16
N ALA A 243 -38.53 12.74 21.18
CA ALA A 243 -37.09 12.71 21.29
C ALA A 243 -36.56 11.27 21.35
N PRO A 244 -35.39 11.02 20.87
CA PRO A 244 -34.73 9.77 21.17
C PRO A 244 -34.45 9.70 22.66
N VAL A 245 -34.99 8.69 23.32
CA VAL A 245 -34.74 8.43 24.76
C VAL A 245 -33.64 7.47 24.98
N SER A 246 -33.48 6.57 24.04
CA SER A 246 -32.37 5.62 24.05
C SER A 246 -31.88 5.36 22.63
N PHE A 247 -30.63 5.22 22.49
CA PHE A 247 -30.02 4.76 21.27
C PHE A 247 -28.83 3.85 21.63
N THR A 248 -28.43 3.04 20.71
CA THR A 248 -27.32 2.12 20.93
C THR A 248 -26.43 2.11 19.72
N ASN A 249 -25.14 2.12 19.96
CA ASN A 249 -24.18 1.73 18.96
C ASN A 249 -24.17 0.22 18.90
N ILE A 250 -24.32 -0.30 17.71
CA ILE A 250 -24.08 -1.71 17.44
C ILE A 250 -22.93 -1.81 16.45
N PRO A 251 -22.20 -2.92 16.40
CA PRO A 251 -21.38 -3.21 15.26
C PRO A 251 -22.27 -3.18 14.06
N THR A 252 -22.09 -2.15 13.27
CA THR A 252 -23.23 -1.65 12.51
C THR A 252 -23.25 -2.18 11.12
N TYR A 253 -22.12 -2.71 10.69
CA TYR A 253 -22.02 -3.28 9.36
C TYR A 253 -21.09 -4.47 9.34
N LEU A 254 -21.35 -5.35 8.39
CA LEU A 254 -20.47 -6.46 8.06
C LEU A 254 -19.46 -5.98 7.00
N PRO A 255 -18.16 -5.87 7.25
CA PRO A 255 -17.21 -5.37 6.27
C PRO A 255 -17.17 -6.17 4.97
N ASP A 256 -17.37 -7.47 5.06
CA ASP A 256 -17.43 -8.37 3.90
C ASP A 256 -18.66 -8.13 3.00
N ALA A 257 -19.75 -7.60 3.55
CA ALA A 257 -20.97 -7.28 2.82
C ALA A 257 -21.73 -6.13 3.50
N PRO A 258 -21.18 -4.90 3.47
CA PRO A 258 -21.68 -3.80 4.30
C PRO A 258 -23.10 -3.36 3.97
N PHE A 259 -23.61 -3.66 2.80
CA PHE A 259 -24.92 -3.26 2.33
C PHE A 259 -25.94 -4.39 2.32
N ILE A 260 -25.60 -5.54 2.90
CA ILE A 260 -26.53 -6.67 2.96
C ILE A 260 -27.79 -6.28 3.74
N ASN A 261 -28.93 -6.48 3.16
CA ASN A 261 -30.22 -6.17 3.78
C ASN A 261 -31.24 -7.30 3.65
N ARG A 262 -30.77 -8.50 3.42
CA ARG A 262 -31.56 -9.71 3.22
C ARG A 262 -31.02 -10.81 4.12
N THR A 263 -31.90 -11.66 4.60
CA THR A 263 -31.46 -12.84 5.35
C THR A 263 -30.69 -13.82 4.48
N PHE A 264 -30.89 -13.78 3.16
CA PHE A 264 -30.11 -14.53 2.20
C PHE A 264 -29.93 -13.74 0.91
N GLY A 265 -28.71 -13.58 0.48
CA GLY A 265 -28.35 -12.98 -0.79
C GLY A 265 -27.32 -13.82 -1.54
N GLN A 266 -27.34 -13.74 -2.86
CA GLN A 266 -26.38 -14.42 -3.70
C GLN A 266 -25.94 -13.55 -4.87
N THR A 267 -24.69 -13.67 -5.24
CA THR A 267 -24.05 -12.92 -6.33
C THR A 267 -23.03 -13.82 -7.03
N ALA A 268 -22.58 -13.39 -8.22
CA ALA A 268 -21.55 -14.09 -8.95
C ALA A 268 -20.66 -13.09 -9.68
N PHE A 269 -19.37 -13.37 -9.76
CA PHE A 269 -18.37 -12.54 -10.44
C PHE A 269 -18.44 -11.07 -10.01
N ASN A 270 -18.50 -10.84 -8.71
CA ASN A 270 -18.69 -9.52 -8.10
C ASN A 270 -17.41 -8.68 -8.05
N SER A 271 -16.28 -9.33 -8.10
CA SER A 271 -14.96 -8.68 -8.04
C SER A 271 -13.92 -9.46 -8.83
N LEU A 272 -12.87 -8.77 -9.22
CA LEU A 272 -11.68 -9.33 -9.83
C LEU A 272 -10.46 -8.86 -9.03
N THR A 273 -9.68 -9.80 -8.53
CA THR A 273 -8.43 -9.49 -7.84
C THR A 273 -7.27 -9.95 -8.71
N PHE A 274 -6.27 -9.11 -8.86
CA PHE A 274 -5.03 -9.45 -9.52
C PHE A 274 -3.84 -8.89 -8.76
N GLY A 275 -2.76 -9.64 -8.75
CA GLY A 275 -1.60 -9.25 -7.96
C GLY A 275 -0.37 -10.08 -8.24
N GLY A 276 0.64 -9.83 -7.46
CA GLY A 276 1.90 -10.54 -7.51
C GLY A 276 2.45 -10.85 -6.14
N LYS A 277 3.15 -11.96 -6.04
CA LYS A 277 3.91 -12.39 -4.88
C LYS A 277 5.38 -12.49 -5.29
N TRP A 278 6.22 -11.74 -4.59
CA TRP A 278 7.64 -11.62 -4.92
C TRP A 278 8.50 -12.07 -3.75
N ARG A 279 9.20 -13.18 -3.93
CA ARG A 279 10.21 -13.68 -3.01
C ARG A 279 11.51 -12.91 -3.21
N LEU A 280 12.07 -12.35 -2.13
CA LEU A 280 13.25 -11.49 -2.17
C LEU A 280 14.56 -12.24 -2.09
N ASN A 281 14.58 -13.39 -1.39
CA ASN A 281 15.79 -14.20 -1.25
C ASN A 281 15.76 -15.44 -2.14
N SER A 282 16.93 -16.08 -2.26
CA SER A 282 17.09 -17.29 -3.07
C SER A 282 16.11 -18.40 -2.65
N PRO A 283 15.47 -19.09 -3.60
CA PRO A 283 14.68 -20.28 -3.32
C PRO A 283 15.47 -21.43 -2.66
N SER A 284 16.78 -21.45 -2.80
CA SER A 284 17.64 -22.44 -2.15
C SER A 284 17.90 -22.19 -0.66
N ALA A 285 17.51 -21.03 -0.16
CA ALA A 285 17.58 -20.77 1.27
C ALA A 285 16.50 -21.57 2.02
N GLY A 286 16.82 -22.09 3.18
CA GLY A 286 15.87 -22.84 4.03
C GLY A 286 14.74 -21.98 4.60
N TRP A 287 14.76 -20.68 4.36
CA TRP A 287 13.73 -19.72 4.70
C TRP A 287 13.44 -18.80 3.51
N GLY A 288 12.28 -18.20 3.49
CA GLY A 288 11.90 -17.28 2.43
C GLY A 288 11.12 -16.10 2.98
N HIS A 289 11.29 -14.97 2.32
CA HIS A 289 10.52 -13.77 2.63
C HIS A 289 10.28 -12.94 1.38
N GLY A 290 9.29 -12.09 1.45
CA GLY A 290 9.00 -11.27 0.29
C GLY A 290 7.78 -10.38 0.45
N LEU A 291 7.40 -9.79 -0.65
CA LEU A 291 6.30 -8.84 -0.75
C LEU A 291 5.15 -9.46 -1.54
N ILE A 292 3.94 -9.11 -1.15
CA ILE A 292 2.75 -9.36 -1.93
C ILE A 292 2.04 -8.04 -2.14
N ALA A 293 1.56 -7.83 -3.36
CA ALA A 293 0.74 -6.68 -3.68
C ALA A 293 -0.39 -7.12 -4.60
N TYR A 294 -1.59 -6.61 -4.35
CA TYR A 294 -2.75 -6.90 -5.18
C TYR A 294 -3.71 -5.73 -5.24
N TYR A 295 -4.50 -5.74 -6.29
CA TYR A 295 -5.61 -4.82 -6.48
C TYR A 295 -6.89 -5.63 -6.65
N LYS A 296 -7.92 -5.28 -5.87
CA LYS A 296 -9.25 -5.86 -5.96
C LYS A 296 -10.20 -4.86 -6.60
N TRP A 297 -10.66 -5.17 -7.79
CA TRP A 297 -11.60 -4.38 -8.54
C TRP A 297 -13.01 -4.91 -8.33
N TYR A 298 -13.92 -4.05 -7.88
CA TYR A 298 -15.32 -4.39 -7.71
C TYR A 298 -16.09 -4.13 -9.00
N LEU A 299 -16.77 -5.14 -9.51
CA LEU A 299 -17.62 -5.06 -10.69
C LEU A 299 -19.03 -4.56 -10.35
N ASP A 300 -19.48 -4.83 -9.13
CA ASP A 300 -20.72 -4.29 -8.56
C ASP A 300 -20.38 -3.13 -7.66
N ASN A 301 -20.92 -1.97 -7.95
CA ASN A 301 -20.69 -0.74 -7.17
C ASN A 301 -21.97 0.10 -7.11
N ALA A 302 -21.96 1.13 -6.28
CA ALA A 302 -23.12 1.97 -6.03
C ALA A 302 -23.33 3.08 -7.06
N SER A 303 -22.59 3.11 -8.15
CA SER A 303 -22.74 4.14 -9.19
C SER A 303 -24.04 3.99 -10.00
N ASP A 304 -24.64 2.83 -9.97
CA ASP A 304 -25.93 2.55 -10.60
C ASP A 304 -26.82 1.64 -9.72
N ALA A 305 -28.11 1.71 -9.93
CA ALA A 305 -29.10 0.96 -9.17
C ALA A 305 -28.90 -0.56 -9.23
N GLY A 306 -28.49 -1.07 -10.40
CA GLY A 306 -28.26 -2.50 -10.56
C GLY A 306 -27.04 -3.00 -9.77
N GLY A 307 -25.92 -2.22 -9.73
CA GLY A 307 -24.75 -2.54 -8.91
C GLY A 307 -25.07 -2.48 -7.44
N PHE A 308 -25.77 -1.44 -7.04
CA PHE A 308 -26.21 -1.29 -5.67
C PHE A 308 -27.12 -2.45 -5.22
N ASN A 309 -28.05 -2.88 -6.05
CA ASN A 309 -28.88 -4.05 -5.74
C ASN A 309 -28.03 -5.35 -5.55
N GLN A 310 -26.95 -5.54 -6.31
CA GLN A 310 -26.04 -6.66 -6.06
C GLN A 310 -25.30 -6.50 -4.73
N MET A 311 -24.90 -5.28 -4.38
CA MET A 311 -24.30 -5.02 -3.06
C MET A 311 -25.28 -5.33 -1.93
N GLN A 312 -26.55 -5.02 -2.09
CA GLN A 312 -27.61 -5.42 -1.14
C GLN A 312 -27.84 -6.94 -1.06
N ARG A 313 -27.36 -7.69 -2.04
CA ARG A 313 -27.31 -9.16 -2.02
C ARG A 313 -26.00 -9.73 -1.46
N GLY A 314 -25.10 -8.86 -1.03
CA GLY A 314 -23.84 -9.28 -0.41
C GLY A 314 -22.68 -9.42 -1.38
N SER A 315 -22.66 -8.69 -2.52
CA SER A 315 -21.54 -8.77 -3.48
C SER A 315 -20.22 -8.17 -2.97
N GLY A 316 -20.19 -7.65 -1.77
CA GLY A 316 -19.01 -7.02 -1.16
C GLY A 316 -19.20 -5.53 -0.92
N SER A 317 -18.12 -4.84 -0.61
CA SER A 317 -18.16 -3.41 -0.28
C SER A 317 -18.49 -2.51 -1.48
N GLY A 318 -18.18 -2.95 -2.68
CA GLY A 318 -18.48 -2.20 -3.90
C GLY A 318 -17.70 -0.88 -4.01
N SER A 319 -16.52 -0.79 -3.42
CA SER A 319 -15.73 0.43 -3.46
C SER A 319 -15.39 0.83 -4.91
N ASN A 320 -15.63 2.09 -5.26
CA ASN A 320 -15.61 2.54 -6.65
C ASN A 320 -14.20 2.56 -7.28
N LYS A 321 -13.18 2.71 -6.45
CA LYS A 321 -11.78 2.71 -6.89
C LYS A 321 -11.09 1.36 -6.70
N GLY A 322 -11.79 0.38 -6.12
CA GLY A 322 -11.20 -0.88 -5.71
C GLY A 322 -10.32 -0.76 -4.45
N ASP A 323 -9.81 -1.88 -3.99
CA ASP A 323 -8.97 -1.95 -2.81
C ASP A 323 -7.55 -2.37 -3.20
N ILE A 324 -6.56 -1.86 -2.47
CA ILE A 324 -5.14 -2.16 -2.69
C ILE A 324 -4.60 -2.86 -1.45
N GLY A 325 -4.11 -4.07 -1.63
CA GLY A 325 -3.41 -4.80 -0.58
C GLY A 325 -1.91 -4.82 -0.82
N VAL A 326 -1.14 -4.51 0.23
CA VAL A 326 0.32 -4.64 0.23
C VAL A 326 0.73 -5.35 1.50
N GLY A 327 1.55 -6.37 1.39
CA GLY A 327 1.94 -7.17 2.53
C GLY A 327 3.35 -7.74 2.42
N TYR A 328 3.77 -8.25 3.55
CA TYR A 328 5.02 -8.96 3.71
C TYR A 328 4.74 -10.37 4.18
N PHE A 329 5.43 -11.33 3.59
CA PHE A 329 5.40 -12.72 4.02
C PHE A 329 6.79 -13.19 4.39
N ILE A 330 6.83 -14.09 5.35
CA ILE A 330 8.05 -14.78 5.78
C ILE A 330 7.70 -16.21 6.14
N GLY A 331 8.59 -17.12 5.86
CA GLY A 331 8.45 -18.50 6.25
C GLY A 331 9.79 -19.20 6.34
N SER A 332 9.80 -20.32 7.03
CA SER A 332 11.00 -21.13 7.20
C SER A 332 10.64 -22.61 7.31
N ARG A 333 11.47 -23.45 6.75
CA ARG A 333 11.46 -24.86 6.99
C ARG A 333 12.21 -25.13 8.29
N VAL A 334 11.47 -25.29 9.38
CA VAL A 334 12.06 -25.48 10.73
C VAL A 334 12.49 -26.92 10.97
N ALA A 335 11.91 -27.86 10.24
CA ALA A 335 12.28 -29.28 10.24
C ALA A 335 11.94 -29.87 8.87
N GLU A 336 12.47 -31.05 8.54
CA GLU A 336 12.16 -31.73 7.28
C GLU A 336 10.64 -31.98 7.10
N TRP A 337 9.94 -32.14 8.20
CA TRP A 337 8.51 -32.42 8.28
C TRP A 337 7.66 -31.22 8.68
N ALA A 338 8.24 -30.02 8.87
CA ALA A 338 7.50 -28.85 9.36
C ALA A 338 7.98 -27.54 8.73
N ASN A 339 7.05 -26.78 8.20
CA ASN A 339 7.24 -25.42 7.75
C ASN A 339 6.39 -24.47 8.60
N VAL A 340 6.88 -23.25 8.81
CA VAL A 340 6.14 -22.18 9.50
C VAL A 340 6.11 -20.96 8.58
N SER A 341 4.96 -20.32 8.50
CA SER A 341 4.74 -19.14 7.67
C SER A 341 4.02 -18.05 8.46
N ALA A 342 4.33 -16.80 8.19
CA ALA A 342 3.66 -15.64 8.77
C ALA A 342 3.49 -14.55 7.73
N ASN A 343 2.39 -13.80 7.84
CA ASN A 343 2.11 -12.69 6.93
C ASN A 343 1.58 -11.48 7.69
N ALA A 344 1.89 -10.31 7.18
CA ALA A 344 1.29 -9.05 7.57
C ALA A 344 0.91 -8.29 6.31
N THR A 345 -0.37 -8.02 6.12
CA THR A 345 -0.88 -7.33 4.92
C THR A 345 -1.75 -6.16 5.33
N TYR A 346 -1.46 -5.00 4.80
CA TYR A 346 -2.32 -3.82 4.90
C TYR A 346 -3.16 -3.69 3.63
N VAL A 347 -4.47 -3.54 3.80
CA VAL A 347 -5.40 -3.34 2.70
C VAL A 347 -6.01 -1.96 2.84
N TYR A 348 -5.66 -1.10 1.92
CA TYR A 348 -6.33 0.18 1.75
C TYR A 348 -7.68 -0.05 1.09
N THR A 349 -8.74 0.32 1.79
CA THR A 349 -10.11 0.21 1.29
C THR A 349 -10.59 1.56 0.77
N SER A 350 -11.06 1.60 -0.45
CA SER A 350 -11.51 2.86 -1.02
C SER A 350 -12.97 3.16 -0.66
N LYS A 351 -13.28 4.46 -0.64
CA LYS A 351 -14.63 4.95 -0.34
C LYS A 351 -15.65 4.46 -1.35
N VAL A 352 -16.81 4.07 -0.87
CA VAL A 352 -17.98 3.77 -1.70
C VAL A 352 -18.67 5.07 -2.07
N LYS A 353 -18.86 5.30 -3.35
CA LYS A 353 -19.53 6.50 -3.88
C LYS A 353 -20.79 6.11 -4.62
N GLY A 354 -21.86 6.80 -4.32
CA GLY A 354 -23.11 6.76 -5.07
C GLY A 354 -23.25 7.96 -6.00
N ASN A 355 -24.19 7.86 -6.91
CA ASN A 355 -24.59 8.95 -7.80
C ASN A 355 -26.06 9.27 -7.60
N PHE A 356 -26.40 10.54 -7.44
CA PHE A 356 -27.76 11.02 -7.42
C PHE A 356 -27.89 12.29 -8.25
N GLY A 357 -28.77 12.26 -9.21
CA GLY A 357 -29.01 13.41 -10.11
C GLY A 357 -27.76 13.88 -10.84
N GLY A 358 -26.81 12.98 -11.17
CA GLY A 358 -25.55 13.32 -11.81
C GLY A 358 -24.44 13.77 -10.84
N THR A 359 -24.74 13.88 -9.54
CA THR A 359 -23.76 14.28 -8.52
C THR A 359 -23.27 13.05 -7.76
N ASN A 360 -21.96 12.89 -7.70
CA ASN A 360 -21.32 11.85 -6.90
C ASN A 360 -21.15 12.30 -5.45
N PHE A 361 -21.42 11.40 -4.52
CA PHE A 361 -21.20 11.62 -3.10
C PHE A 361 -20.65 10.36 -2.44
N VAL A 362 -19.95 10.56 -1.34
CA VAL A 362 -19.43 9.44 -0.53
C VAL A 362 -20.58 8.87 0.28
N MET A 363 -20.86 7.61 0.06
CA MET A 363 -21.87 6.86 0.76
C MET A 363 -21.37 6.28 2.05
N PHE A 364 -20.23 5.68 1.96
CA PHE A 364 -19.61 4.91 3.01
C PHE A 364 -18.09 4.94 2.87
N ASP A 365 -17.42 5.13 3.97
CA ASP A 365 -15.96 5.10 4.09
C ASP A 365 -15.61 3.94 5.02
N PRO A 366 -15.30 2.75 4.48
CA PRO A 366 -14.94 1.59 5.29
C PRO A 366 -13.57 1.79 5.93
N ALA A 367 -13.36 1.15 7.05
CA ALA A 367 -12.04 1.09 7.67
C ALA A 367 -11.06 0.27 6.81
N ASP A 368 -9.80 0.65 6.82
CA ASP A 368 -8.73 -0.14 6.24
C ASP A 368 -8.48 -1.41 7.05
N GLN A 369 -7.76 -2.36 6.48
CA GLN A 369 -7.55 -3.66 7.11
C GLN A 369 -6.08 -3.95 7.33
N LEU A 370 -5.74 -4.37 8.54
CA LEU A 370 -4.47 -5.02 8.86
C LEU A 370 -4.73 -6.51 9.06
N GLN A 371 -4.22 -7.33 8.15
CA GLN A 371 -4.35 -8.78 8.18
C GLN A 371 -3.05 -9.39 8.70
N LEU A 372 -3.12 -10.05 9.83
CA LEU A 372 -2.01 -10.77 10.44
C LEU A 372 -2.34 -12.26 10.44
N SER A 373 -1.42 -13.07 9.96
CA SER A 373 -1.65 -14.51 9.83
C SER A 373 -0.38 -15.28 10.12
N VAL A 374 -0.55 -16.42 10.76
CA VAL A 374 0.51 -17.41 10.98
C VAL A 374 -0.01 -18.77 10.60
N GLY A 375 0.85 -19.63 10.11
CA GLY A 375 0.49 -20.97 9.73
C GLY A 375 1.66 -21.94 9.86
N ALA A 376 1.35 -23.18 10.05
CA ALA A 376 2.30 -24.28 10.00
C ALA A 376 1.74 -25.38 9.12
N ASP A 377 2.57 -25.93 8.27
CA ASP A 377 2.26 -27.09 7.46
C ASP A 377 3.25 -28.22 7.72
N PHE A 378 2.73 -29.43 7.63
CA PHE A 378 3.47 -30.63 7.99
C PHE A 378 3.50 -31.59 6.80
N PRO A 379 4.47 -31.47 5.89
CA PRO A 379 4.59 -32.39 4.78
C PRO A 379 5.08 -33.77 5.25
N VAL A 380 4.14 -34.59 5.68
CA VAL A 380 4.40 -35.94 6.21
C VAL A 380 5.01 -36.83 5.13
N ASN A 381 4.52 -36.71 3.92
CA ASN A 381 5.03 -37.36 2.72
C ASN A 381 4.59 -36.61 1.46
N ARG A 382 4.97 -37.09 0.28
CA ARG A 382 4.61 -36.46 -1.01
C ARG A 382 3.11 -36.39 -1.32
N PHE A 383 2.26 -37.04 -0.55
CA PHE A 383 0.82 -37.09 -0.80
C PHE A 383 -0.01 -36.29 0.20
N PHE A 384 0.50 -36.09 1.41
CA PHE A 384 -0.29 -35.53 2.52
C PHE A 384 0.44 -34.40 3.21
N GLN A 385 -0.30 -33.31 3.43
CA GLN A 385 0.18 -32.10 4.10
C GLN A 385 -0.91 -31.63 5.08
N PRO A 386 -0.88 -32.02 6.37
CA PRO A 386 -1.64 -31.36 7.41
C PRO A 386 -1.24 -29.92 7.56
N ILE A 387 -2.21 -29.07 7.88
CA ILE A 387 -2.03 -27.60 7.95
C ILE A 387 -2.80 -27.09 9.15
N LEU A 388 -2.18 -26.16 9.88
CA LEU A 388 -2.80 -25.40 10.96
C LEU A 388 -2.52 -23.92 10.71
N GLU A 389 -3.55 -23.08 10.85
CA GLU A 389 -3.43 -21.65 10.63
C GLU A 389 -4.20 -20.85 11.68
N TYR A 390 -3.72 -19.65 11.93
CA TYR A 390 -4.43 -18.65 12.71
C TYR A 390 -4.36 -17.32 11.97
N ARG A 391 -5.50 -16.65 11.83
CA ARG A 391 -5.64 -15.38 11.15
C ARG A 391 -6.40 -14.39 12.01
N TRP A 392 -5.85 -13.20 12.12
CA TRP A 392 -6.49 -12.05 12.73
C TRP A 392 -6.58 -10.92 11.70
N LEU A 393 -7.79 -10.43 11.50
CA LEU A 393 -8.05 -9.27 10.68
C LEU A 393 -8.47 -8.14 11.60
N LYS A 394 -7.71 -7.05 11.58
CA LYS A 394 -7.99 -5.85 12.37
C LYS A 394 -8.36 -4.71 11.46
N TYR A 395 -9.47 -4.07 11.77
CA TYR A 395 -9.90 -2.85 11.08
C TYR A 395 -9.23 -1.63 11.70
N VAL A 396 -8.70 -0.74 10.85
CA VAL A 396 -7.89 0.42 11.26
C VAL A 396 -8.22 1.65 10.41
N GLY A 397 -7.87 2.82 10.92
CA GLY A 397 -7.98 4.07 10.16
C GLY A 397 -9.28 4.82 10.31
N GLY A 398 -9.42 5.89 9.52
CA GLY A 398 -10.59 6.74 9.49
C GLY A 398 -11.70 6.13 8.64
N HIS A 399 -12.92 6.32 9.06
CA HIS A 399 -14.09 5.76 8.42
C HIS A 399 -15.35 6.57 8.72
N THR A 400 -16.45 6.13 8.20
CA THR A 400 -17.77 6.73 8.49
C THR A 400 -18.01 6.75 10.01
N PRO A 401 -18.41 7.89 10.58
CA PRO A 401 -18.67 8.00 12.02
C PRO A 401 -19.67 6.96 12.52
N ASN A 402 -19.40 6.38 13.67
CA ASN A 402 -20.18 5.30 14.29
C ASN A 402 -20.32 4.02 13.45
N ALA A 403 -19.53 3.87 12.42
CA ALA A 403 -19.34 2.60 11.75
C ALA A 403 -18.43 1.73 12.62
N LEU A 404 -19.01 0.72 13.23
CA LEU A 404 -18.28 -0.21 14.09
C LEU A 404 -18.22 -1.58 13.43
N GLU A 405 -17.03 -2.07 13.26
CA GLU A 405 -16.75 -3.39 12.74
C GLU A 405 -16.25 -4.31 13.84
N GLN A 406 -16.48 -5.60 13.69
CA GLN A 406 -15.90 -6.62 14.55
C GLN A 406 -14.67 -7.20 13.88
N ASP A 407 -13.54 -7.19 14.58
CA ASP A 407 -12.30 -7.80 14.11
C ASP A 407 -12.41 -9.34 14.14
N PRO A 408 -12.45 -10.06 13.01
CA PRO A 408 -12.57 -11.49 13.03
C PRO A 408 -11.23 -12.18 13.29
N MET A 409 -11.31 -13.30 14.01
CA MET A 409 -10.19 -14.19 14.26
C MET A 409 -10.57 -15.61 13.87
N ASP A 410 -9.80 -16.19 12.97
CA ASP A 410 -10.04 -17.55 12.45
C ASP A 410 -8.93 -18.51 12.86
N ALA A 411 -9.29 -19.67 13.39
CA ALA A 411 -8.41 -20.81 13.50
C ALA A 411 -8.80 -21.85 12.44
N ILE A 412 -7.84 -22.37 11.70
CA ILE A 412 -8.07 -23.27 10.58
C ILE A 412 -7.19 -24.49 10.74
N GLY A 413 -7.79 -25.66 10.62
CA GLY A 413 -7.08 -26.93 10.59
C GLY A 413 -7.53 -27.78 9.41
N GLY A 414 -6.60 -28.32 8.66
CA GLY A 414 -6.96 -29.07 7.47
C GLY A 414 -5.85 -29.96 6.95
N ILE A 415 -6.13 -30.60 5.85
CA ILE A 415 -5.20 -31.47 5.16
C ILE A 415 -5.28 -31.24 3.66
N ARG A 416 -4.14 -31.23 3.00
CA ARG A 416 -4.03 -31.29 1.56
C ARG A 416 -3.55 -32.65 1.13
N MET A 417 -4.08 -33.11 0.01
CA MET A 417 -3.75 -34.37 -0.63
C MET A 417 -3.31 -34.13 -2.05
N PHE A 418 -2.23 -34.79 -2.47
CA PHE A 418 -1.62 -34.64 -3.78
C PHE A 418 -1.54 -35.99 -4.51
N PRO A 419 -2.66 -36.51 -5.05
CA PRO A 419 -2.66 -37.79 -5.76
C PRO A 419 -1.69 -37.81 -6.95
N ARG A 420 -1.46 -36.64 -7.56
CA ARG A 420 -0.50 -36.40 -8.65
C ARG A 420 0.17 -35.05 -8.43
N ARG A 421 1.33 -34.86 -9.06
CA ARG A 421 2.07 -33.60 -9.00
C ARG A 421 1.31 -32.40 -9.57
N TRP A 422 0.48 -32.64 -10.53
CA TRP A 422 -0.23 -31.60 -11.28
C TRP A 422 -1.63 -31.31 -10.76
N PHE A 423 -2.12 -32.09 -9.76
CA PHE A 423 -3.40 -31.77 -9.12
C PHE A 423 -3.42 -32.19 -7.66
N GLY A 424 -4.23 -31.53 -6.90
CA GLY A 424 -4.47 -31.81 -5.48
C GLY A 424 -5.83 -31.38 -5.00
N LEU A 425 -6.14 -31.86 -3.82
CA LEU A 425 -7.38 -31.60 -3.09
C LEU A 425 -7.03 -31.10 -1.69
N GLY A 426 -7.83 -30.19 -1.17
CA GLY A 426 -7.71 -29.71 0.19
C GLY A 426 -9.05 -29.74 0.89
N ILE A 427 -9.04 -30.08 2.17
CA ILE A 427 -10.18 -29.95 3.07
C ILE A 427 -9.70 -29.31 4.35
N ALA A 428 -10.42 -28.31 4.83
CA ALA A 428 -10.12 -27.68 6.10
C ALA A 428 -11.41 -27.32 6.84
N TYR A 429 -11.30 -27.36 8.14
CA TYR A 429 -12.25 -26.80 9.07
C TYR A 429 -11.78 -25.44 9.51
N ARG A 430 -12.68 -24.46 9.53
CA ARG A 430 -12.43 -23.09 9.96
C ARG A 430 -13.32 -22.77 11.15
N TRP A 431 -12.75 -22.18 12.16
CA TRP A 431 -13.43 -21.78 13.37
C TRP A 431 -13.24 -20.29 13.60
N ASN A 432 -14.34 -19.54 13.66
CA ASN A 432 -14.34 -18.15 14.08
C ASN A 432 -14.19 -18.09 15.62
N VAL A 433 -12.99 -17.76 16.09
CA VAL A 433 -12.63 -17.76 17.49
C VAL A 433 -13.22 -16.57 18.25
N ASN A 434 -13.38 -15.45 17.55
CA ASN A 434 -13.82 -14.19 18.14
C ASN A 434 -15.27 -13.86 17.77
N GLN A 435 -16.17 -14.77 18.09
CA GLN A 435 -17.59 -14.55 17.88
C GLN A 435 -18.13 -13.40 18.75
N GLN A 436 -19.10 -12.68 18.21
CA GLN A 436 -19.80 -11.64 18.92
C GLN A 436 -20.53 -12.19 20.15
N SER A 437 -20.24 -11.61 21.28
CA SER A 437 -20.84 -11.95 22.57
C SER A 437 -21.20 -10.68 23.36
N LYS A 438 -21.84 -10.85 24.50
CA LYS A 438 -22.11 -9.73 25.40
C LYS A 438 -20.84 -8.98 25.84
N ARG A 439 -19.73 -9.69 25.98
CA ARG A 439 -18.43 -9.12 26.36
C ARG A 439 -17.84 -8.18 25.29
N THR A 440 -18.22 -8.34 24.03
CA THR A 440 -17.81 -7.44 22.94
C THR A 440 -18.24 -5.99 23.22
N TRP A 441 -19.25 -5.81 24.05
CA TRP A 441 -19.84 -4.52 24.38
C TRP A 441 -19.42 -3.97 25.74
N ASP A 442 -18.57 -4.68 26.47
CA ASP A 442 -18.05 -4.21 27.74
C ASP A 442 -17.25 -2.91 27.52
N GLY A 443 -17.65 -1.85 28.22
CA GLY A 443 -17.05 -0.53 28.05
C GLY A 443 -17.53 0.28 26.84
N ASN A 444 -18.39 -0.28 25.99
CA ASN A 444 -18.95 0.45 24.87
C ASN A 444 -19.94 1.52 25.37
N THR A 445 -19.76 2.74 24.87
CA THR A 445 -20.63 3.89 25.23
C THR A 445 -20.96 4.68 23.95
N ALA A 446 -22.22 4.94 23.77
CA ALA A 446 -22.71 5.81 22.70
C ALA A 446 -23.52 6.96 23.29
N GLY A 447 -23.32 8.16 22.79
CA GLY A 447 -24.03 9.33 23.24
C GLY A 447 -24.49 10.22 22.07
N THR A 448 -25.63 10.83 22.20
CA THR A 448 -26.09 11.86 21.26
C THR A 448 -26.88 12.94 21.97
N THR A 449 -26.78 14.14 21.41
CA THR A 449 -27.59 15.30 21.83
C THR A 449 -28.47 15.72 20.66
N VAL A 450 -29.75 15.78 20.90
CA VAL A 450 -30.72 16.19 19.87
C VAL A 450 -31.43 17.43 20.36
N ILE A 451 -31.51 18.44 19.48
CA ILE A 451 -32.30 19.64 19.72
C ILE A 451 -33.66 19.42 19.03
N LEU A 452 -34.70 19.40 19.81
CA LEU A 452 -36.07 19.28 19.33
C LEU A 452 -36.63 20.67 19.06
N PRO A 453 -36.97 20.98 17.80
CA PRO A 453 -37.67 22.22 17.52
C PRO A 453 -39.09 22.20 18.10
N CYS A 454 -39.51 23.28 18.67
CA CYS A 454 -40.91 23.45 19.00
C CYS A 454 -41.77 23.55 17.76
N ILE A 455 -43.01 23.07 17.86
CA ILE A 455 -44.02 23.28 16.80
C ILE A 455 -44.36 24.75 16.76
N VAL A 456 -44.22 25.37 15.60
CA VAL A 456 -44.48 26.78 15.38
C VAL A 456 -45.94 27.07 15.74
N GLY A 457 -46.18 27.97 16.73
CA GLY A 457 -47.52 28.38 17.11
C GLY A 457 -47.93 28.01 18.55
N GLU A 458 -47.16 27.26 19.29
CA GLU A 458 -47.47 26.95 20.70
C GLU A 458 -46.85 27.97 21.67
N GLN A 459 -47.68 28.63 22.45
CA GLN A 459 -47.21 29.54 23.51
C GLN A 459 -46.54 28.76 24.64
N GLY A 460 -45.33 29.16 24.99
CA GLY A 460 -44.55 28.57 26.09
C GLY A 460 -43.65 27.38 25.69
N CYS A 461 -43.57 27.07 24.43
CA CYS A 461 -42.68 26.03 23.95
C CYS A 461 -41.31 26.61 23.56
N GLY A 462 -40.27 26.16 24.17
CA GLY A 462 -38.89 26.45 23.81
C GLY A 462 -38.18 25.19 23.25
N PRO A 463 -37.13 25.34 22.50
CA PRO A 463 -36.38 24.17 22.00
C PRO A 463 -35.85 23.35 23.18
N ALA A 464 -36.19 22.07 23.18
CA ALA A 464 -35.71 21.14 24.18
C ALA A 464 -34.44 20.44 23.70
N THR A 465 -33.40 20.40 24.50
CA THR A 465 -32.21 19.62 24.24
C THR A 465 -32.31 18.33 25.04
N VAL A 466 -32.23 17.22 24.34
CA VAL A 466 -32.20 15.89 24.93
C VAL A 466 -30.85 15.26 24.66
N THR A 467 -30.16 14.92 25.73
CA THR A 467 -28.88 14.19 25.65
C THR A 467 -29.07 12.80 26.22
N ASN A 468 -28.80 11.79 25.44
CA ASN A 468 -28.84 10.41 25.86
C ASN A 468 -27.48 9.77 25.72
N THR A 469 -27.14 8.93 26.70
CA THR A 469 -25.94 8.10 26.71
C THR A 469 -26.35 6.67 27.03
N ILE A 470 -25.94 5.76 26.20
CA ILE A 470 -26.14 4.33 26.38
C ILE A 470 -24.77 3.66 26.46
N SER A 471 -24.65 2.75 27.39
CA SER A 471 -23.46 1.91 27.53
C SER A 471 -23.87 0.44 27.66
N GLY A 472 -22.96 -0.45 27.31
CA GLY A 472 -23.14 -1.88 27.45
C GLY A 472 -23.84 -2.54 26.26
N VAL A 473 -24.50 -3.64 26.51
CA VAL A 473 -25.09 -4.50 25.49
C VAL A 473 -26.29 -3.85 24.82
N PRO A 474 -26.32 -3.75 23.47
CA PRO A 474 -27.48 -3.23 22.77
C PRO A 474 -28.76 -4.02 23.04
N PRO A 475 -29.90 -3.36 23.15
CA PRO A 475 -31.19 -4.03 23.25
C PRO A 475 -31.42 -4.94 22.02
N GLY A 476 -31.84 -6.18 22.29
CA GLY A 476 -32.14 -7.15 21.22
C GLY A 476 -30.94 -7.80 20.56
N LEU A 477 -29.73 -7.59 21.09
CA LEU A 477 -28.54 -8.25 20.60
C LEU A 477 -28.66 -9.78 20.68
N LEU A 478 -28.46 -10.43 19.56
CA LEU A 478 -28.35 -11.88 19.47
C LEU A 478 -26.87 -12.26 19.44
N THR A 479 -26.47 -13.12 20.39
CA THR A 479 -25.10 -13.65 20.39
C THR A 479 -24.93 -14.65 19.25
N SER A 480 -23.76 -14.61 18.63
CA SER A 480 -23.39 -15.59 17.61
C SER A 480 -23.20 -16.97 18.25
N THR A 481 -23.71 -18.01 17.61
CA THR A 481 -23.69 -19.39 18.10
C THR A 481 -23.09 -20.39 17.12
N ASP A 482 -22.81 -19.97 15.91
CA ASP A 482 -22.26 -20.80 14.86
C ASP A 482 -20.87 -20.29 14.42
N PRO A 483 -19.77 -20.87 14.93
CA PRO A 483 -18.41 -20.48 14.56
C PRO A 483 -17.85 -21.29 13.38
N HIS A 484 -18.65 -22.17 12.78
CA HIS A 484 -18.18 -23.29 11.98
C HIS A 484 -18.10 -22.94 10.50
N GLY A 485 -16.93 -23.13 9.89
CA GLY A 485 -16.74 -22.99 8.46
C GLY A 485 -15.91 -24.12 7.86
N PHE A 486 -15.98 -24.28 6.55
CA PHE A 486 -15.29 -25.34 5.84
C PHE A 486 -14.65 -24.81 4.55
N ILE A 487 -13.50 -25.36 4.20
CA ILE A 487 -12.84 -25.11 2.94
C ILE A 487 -12.67 -26.45 2.22
N PHE A 488 -13.20 -26.52 1.01
CA PHE A 488 -12.91 -27.59 0.05
C PHE A 488 -12.22 -26.97 -1.14
N GLN A 489 -11.04 -27.43 -1.47
CA GLN A 489 -10.23 -26.85 -2.54
C GLN A 489 -9.79 -27.94 -3.52
N PHE A 490 -9.86 -27.62 -4.78
CA PHE A 490 -9.27 -28.39 -5.87
C PHE A 490 -8.34 -27.47 -6.63
N TRP A 491 -7.18 -28.00 -7.02
CA TRP A 491 -6.28 -27.29 -7.92
C TRP A 491 -5.63 -28.27 -8.91
N ALA A 492 -5.36 -27.74 -10.09
CA ALA A 492 -4.64 -28.43 -11.14
C ALA A 492 -3.71 -27.45 -11.85
N GLY A 493 -2.59 -27.94 -12.36
CA GLY A 493 -1.68 -27.09 -13.08
C GLY A 493 -0.45 -27.79 -13.60
N ARG A 494 0.41 -27.05 -14.25
CA ARG A 494 1.70 -27.52 -14.70
C ARG A 494 2.73 -27.38 -13.60
N ARG A 495 3.40 -28.48 -13.34
CA ARG A 495 4.56 -28.51 -12.43
C ARG A 495 5.72 -29.12 -13.20
N ASP A 496 6.88 -28.53 -13.05
CA ASP A 496 8.10 -29.11 -13.57
C ASP A 496 8.41 -30.44 -12.88
N LYS A 497 9.04 -31.35 -13.60
CA LYS A 497 9.46 -32.61 -12.99
C LYS A 497 10.44 -32.31 -11.88
N ARG A 498 10.11 -32.72 -10.67
CA ARG A 498 11.10 -32.78 -9.59
C ARG A 498 12.04 -33.90 -9.94
N GLY A 499 13.32 -33.65 -9.94
CA GLY A 499 14.31 -34.68 -10.24
C GLY A 499 14.35 -35.72 -9.12
N VAL A 500 13.45 -36.71 -9.23
CA VAL A 500 13.49 -37.89 -8.33
C VAL A 500 14.42 -38.95 -8.90
N ASP A 501 14.82 -38.85 -10.16
CA ASP A 501 15.60 -39.85 -10.87
C ASP A 501 16.78 -39.27 -11.66
N VAL A 502 17.19 -38.05 -11.44
CA VAL A 502 18.46 -37.57 -11.95
C VAL A 502 19.51 -38.01 -10.93
N VAL A 503 20.25 -39.07 -11.26
CA VAL A 503 21.49 -39.40 -10.56
C VAL A 503 22.33 -38.15 -10.68
N ASN A 504 22.51 -37.44 -9.55
CA ASN A 504 23.33 -36.25 -9.49
C ASN A 504 24.73 -36.54 -10.07
N GLN A 505 25.10 -35.87 -11.13
CA GLN A 505 26.41 -35.97 -11.72
C GLN A 505 27.26 -34.86 -11.14
N ALA A 506 28.44 -35.21 -10.70
CA ALA A 506 29.32 -34.26 -10.04
C ALA A 506 29.58 -33.01 -10.91
N ALA A 507 29.38 -31.86 -10.32
CA ALA A 507 29.70 -30.58 -10.96
C ALA A 507 31.21 -30.49 -11.27
N SER A 508 31.58 -29.74 -12.28
CA SER A 508 32.98 -29.58 -12.65
C SER A 508 33.40 -28.12 -12.74
N VAL A 509 34.62 -27.86 -12.27
CA VAL A 509 35.26 -26.57 -12.51
C VAL A 509 35.83 -26.60 -13.92
N ASP A 510 35.38 -25.68 -14.78
CA ASP A 510 35.85 -25.54 -16.16
C ASP A 510 37.15 -24.76 -16.22
N SER A 511 37.22 -23.65 -15.50
CA SER A 511 38.39 -22.81 -15.39
C SER A 511 38.39 -21.95 -14.14
N VAL A 512 39.58 -21.68 -13.66
CA VAL A 512 39.86 -20.66 -12.65
C VAL A 512 40.79 -19.63 -13.28
N SER A 513 40.38 -18.37 -13.26
CA SER A 513 41.19 -17.24 -13.71
C SER A 513 41.58 -16.36 -12.54
N LEU A 514 42.77 -15.91 -12.53
CA LEU A 514 43.34 -14.95 -11.56
C LEU A 514 43.54 -13.62 -12.30
N SER A 515 43.26 -12.48 -11.66
CA SER A 515 43.54 -11.16 -12.23
C SER A 515 45.05 -10.97 -12.43
N ASP A 516 45.85 -11.62 -11.57
CA ASP A 516 47.30 -11.53 -11.58
C ASP A 516 47.92 -12.91 -11.31
N THR A 517 49.01 -13.21 -11.96
CA THR A 517 49.79 -14.44 -11.73
C THR A 517 51.08 -14.20 -10.94
N VAL A 518 51.45 -12.93 -10.82
CA VAL A 518 52.59 -12.47 -10.04
C VAL A 518 52.15 -11.27 -9.20
N ILE A 519 52.50 -11.31 -7.93
CA ILE A 519 52.36 -10.17 -7.04
C ILE A 519 53.75 -9.75 -6.63
N THR A 520 54.06 -8.50 -6.80
CA THR A 520 55.33 -7.95 -6.31
C THR A 520 55.10 -7.29 -4.97
N LEU A 521 55.80 -7.77 -3.94
CA LEU A 521 55.70 -7.21 -2.60
C LEU A 521 56.19 -5.75 -2.60
N PRO A 522 55.56 -4.91 -1.78
CA PRO A 522 56.06 -3.55 -1.62
C PRO A 522 57.47 -3.57 -1.03
N CYS A 523 58.19 -2.56 -1.33
CA CYS A 523 59.48 -2.37 -0.72
C CYS A 523 59.40 -2.33 0.81
N ARG A 524 60.47 -2.77 1.49
CA ARG A 524 60.54 -2.68 2.94
C ARG A 524 60.31 -1.27 3.45
N PRO A 525 59.89 -1.11 4.70
CA PRO A 525 59.72 0.23 5.29
C PRO A 525 60.93 1.11 5.06
N GLY A 526 60.71 2.33 4.59
CA GLY A 526 61.78 3.27 4.22
C GLY A 526 62.27 3.18 2.78
N TYR A 527 61.65 2.34 1.94
CA TYR A 527 61.95 2.21 0.52
C TYR A 527 60.69 2.22 -0.33
N HIS A 528 60.80 2.64 -1.58
CA HIS A 528 59.72 2.58 -2.56
C HIS A 528 60.27 2.05 -3.90
N SER A 529 59.39 1.58 -4.75
CA SER A 529 59.76 1.11 -6.10
C SER A 529 60.12 2.29 -6.99
N LYS A 530 61.24 2.20 -7.68
CA LYS A 530 61.70 3.21 -8.65
C LYS A 530 60.80 3.28 -9.87
N SER A 531 60.30 2.16 -10.34
CA SER A 531 59.46 2.05 -11.52
C SER A 531 57.94 2.26 -11.21
N GLY A 532 57.57 2.21 -9.93
CA GLY A 532 56.17 2.16 -9.51
C GLY A 532 55.52 0.80 -9.81
N ALA A 533 56.29 -0.19 -10.25
CA ALA A 533 55.77 -1.48 -10.66
C ALA A 533 55.47 -2.44 -9.47
N CYS A 534 56.00 -2.13 -8.32
CA CYS A 534 55.75 -2.90 -7.11
C CYS A 534 54.47 -2.46 -6.45
N ASN A 535 53.44 -3.22 -6.70
CA ASN A 535 52.07 -2.88 -6.42
C ASN A 535 51.70 -3.27 -4.99
N ASP A 536 50.99 -2.39 -4.24
CA ASP A 536 50.42 -2.70 -2.92
C ASP A 536 49.19 -3.58 -3.02
N ASN A 537 48.78 -3.95 -4.22
CA ASN A 537 47.58 -4.77 -4.38
C ASN A 537 47.89 -6.23 -4.06
N LYS A 538 47.63 -6.59 -2.81
CA LYS A 538 47.80 -7.96 -2.28
C LYS A 538 46.53 -8.78 -2.43
N VAL A 539 45.58 -8.24 -3.14
CA VAL A 539 44.24 -8.84 -3.38
C VAL A 539 44.12 -9.18 -4.84
N VAL A 540 43.93 -10.44 -5.13
CA VAL A 540 43.76 -10.99 -6.48
C VAL A 540 42.32 -11.37 -6.68
N ASP A 541 41.71 -10.91 -7.76
CA ASP A 541 40.38 -11.36 -8.13
C ASP A 541 40.45 -12.78 -8.70
N VAL A 542 39.64 -13.65 -8.16
CA VAL A 542 39.53 -15.05 -8.56
C VAL A 542 38.14 -15.25 -9.16
N ASN A 543 38.09 -15.57 -10.44
CA ASN A 543 36.86 -15.89 -11.13
C ASN A 543 36.89 -17.37 -11.54
N THR A 544 35.88 -18.09 -11.09
CA THR A 544 35.69 -19.50 -11.36
C THR A 544 34.52 -19.71 -12.28
N THR A 545 34.73 -20.36 -13.41
CA THR A 545 33.66 -20.90 -14.22
C THR A 545 33.52 -22.39 -13.94
N ALA A 546 32.27 -22.77 -13.69
CA ALA A 546 31.93 -24.14 -13.41
C ALA A 546 30.59 -24.48 -14.00
N HIS A 547 30.35 -25.71 -14.33
CA HIS A 547 29.08 -26.18 -14.78
C HIS A 547 28.66 -27.45 -14.06
N ASP A 548 27.38 -27.60 -13.95
CA ASP A 548 26.73 -28.80 -13.47
C ASP A 548 25.82 -29.36 -14.57
N PRO A 549 25.90 -30.68 -14.85
CA PRO A 549 25.07 -31.28 -15.91
C PRO A 549 23.56 -31.15 -15.67
N GLU A 550 23.15 -31.13 -14.43
CA GLU A 550 21.75 -30.95 -14.00
C GLU A 550 21.41 -29.49 -13.79
N ASN A 551 22.42 -28.61 -13.83
CA ASN A 551 22.34 -27.19 -13.56
C ASN A 551 21.87 -26.88 -12.14
N ASP A 552 22.40 -27.59 -11.19
CA ASP A 552 22.17 -27.32 -9.78
C ASP A 552 22.88 -26.06 -9.29
N VAL A 553 22.49 -25.53 -8.15
CA VAL A 553 23.13 -24.37 -7.57
C VAL A 553 24.46 -24.80 -6.98
N LEU A 554 25.53 -24.32 -7.55
CA LEU A 554 26.87 -24.63 -7.12
C LEU A 554 27.28 -23.82 -5.90
N THR A 555 27.85 -24.52 -4.92
CA THR A 555 28.60 -23.92 -3.82
C THR A 555 30.06 -23.93 -4.16
N TYR A 556 30.73 -22.79 -4.13
CA TYR A 556 32.12 -22.64 -4.45
C TYR A 556 32.94 -22.74 -3.18
N ASN A 557 33.93 -23.66 -3.17
CA ASN A 557 34.85 -23.89 -2.07
C ASN A 557 36.28 -23.57 -2.51
N TYR A 558 36.95 -22.73 -1.78
CA TYR A 558 38.31 -22.31 -2.05
C TYR A 558 39.25 -22.74 -0.93
N THR A 559 40.32 -23.39 -1.30
CA THR A 559 41.41 -23.75 -0.37
C THR A 559 42.69 -23.07 -0.85
N VAL A 560 43.36 -22.36 0.01
CA VAL A 560 44.58 -21.63 -0.29
C VAL A 560 45.73 -22.10 0.57
N SER A 561 46.95 -22.13 -0.01
CA SER A 561 48.15 -22.48 0.74
C SER A 561 48.66 -21.34 1.65
N GLY A 562 48.15 -20.12 1.43
CA GLY A 562 48.40 -18.93 2.24
C GLY A 562 47.51 -17.79 1.84
N GLY A 563 47.38 -16.79 2.72
CA GLY A 563 46.39 -15.74 2.61
C GLY A 563 45.03 -16.22 3.02
N ARG A 564 43.96 -15.49 2.61
CA ARG A 564 42.57 -15.81 2.92
C ARG A 564 41.67 -15.46 1.74
N ILE A 565 40.55 -16.15 1.65
CA ILE A 565 39.52 -15.85 0.70
C ILE A 565 38.49 -14.87 1.31
N VAL A 566 38.14 -13.85 0.57
CA VAL A 566 37.13 -12.85 0.92
C VAL A 566 36.04 -12.89 -0.15
N GLY A 567 34.81 -13.11 0.30
CA GLY A 567 33.66 -13.27 -0.58
C GLY A 567 33.15 -14.70 -0.64
N GLN A 568 32.10 -14.92 -1.41
CA GLN A 568 31.46 -16.21 -1.66
C GLN A 568 30.98 -16.29 -3.10
N GLY A 569 30.86 -17.51 -3.64
CA GLY A 569 30.35 -17.73 -4.99
C GLY A 569 31.49 -17.81 -6.03
N ALA A 570 31.14 -17.62 -7.30
CA ALA A 570 32.05 -17.81 -8.44
C ALA A 570 33.15 -16.75 -8.54
N ALA A 571 32.92 -15.58 -8.00
CA ALA A 571 33.86 -14.47 -7.98
C ALA A 571 34.22 -14.12 -6.54
N VAL A 572 35.47 -14.31 -6.18
CA VAL A 572 35.97 -14.02 -4.82
C VAL A 572 37.32 -13.28 -4.92
N LYS A 573 37.73 -12.75 -3.80
CA LYS A 573 39.03 -12.10 -3.68
C LYS A 573 39.99 -12.96 -2.85
N TRP A 574 41.18 -13.19 -3.36
CA TRP A 574 42.25 -13.83 -2.61
C TRP A 574 43.13 -12.75 -2.02
N ASP A 575 43.02 -12.56 -0.72
CA ASP A 575 43.79 -11.60 0.05
C ASP A 575 45.12 -12.26 0.53
N LEU A 576 46.19 -11.88 -0.10
CA LEU A 576 47.55 -12.30 0.22
C LEU A 576 48.27 -11.29 1.12
N SER A 577 47.55 -10.48 1.86
CA SER A 577 48.12 -9.54 2.81
C SER A 577 48.94 -10.30 3.85
N GLY A 578 50.22 -9.93 3.99
CA GLY A 578 51.18 -10.60 4.89
C GLY A 578 51.88 -11.82 4.30
N ALA A 579 51.60 -12.18 3.04
CA ALA A 579 52.35 -13.22 2.34
C ALA A 579 53.81 -12.80 2.14
N GLN A 580 54.73 -13.75 2.29
CA GLN A 580 56.17 -13.58 1.99
C GLN A 580 56.46 -14.02 0.55
N ALA A 581 57.63 -13.69 0.03
CA ALA A 581 58.06 -14.16 -1.28
C ALA A 581 57.99 -15.68 -1.35
N GLY A 582 57.34 -16.19 -2.38
CA GLY A 582 57.12 -17.63 -2.56
C GLY A 582 55.99 -17.91 -3.56
N THR A 583 55.69 -19.18 -3.74
CA THR A 583 54.60 -19.61 -4.62
C THR A 583 53.41 -20.06 -3.76
N TYR A 584 52.28 -19.48 -4.03
CA TYR A 584 51.02 -19.82 -3.35
C TYR A 584 50.09 -20.51 -4.32
N THR A 585 49.28 -21.39 -3.79
CA THR A 585 48.28 -22.14 -4.58
C THR A 585 46.88 -21.87 -4.09
N ILE A 586 45.96 -21.77 -5.00
CA ILE A 586 44.53 -21.78 -4.75
C ILE A 586 43.92 -22.98 -5.47
N THR A 587 43.19 -23.77 -4.73
CA THR A 587 42.40 -24.88 -5.27
C THR A 587 40.94 -24.55 -5.13
N THR A 588 40.24 -24.55 -6.24
CA THR A 588 38.82 -24.31 -6.29
C THR A 588 38.07 -25.60 -6.53
N GLY A 589 37.10 -25.89 -5.71
CA GLY A 589 36.14 -26.96 -5.89
C GLY A 589 34.71 -26.42 -5.93
N VAL A 590 33.83 -27.11 -6.56
CA VAL A 590 32.40 -26.83 -6.58
C VAL A 590 31.62 -28.00 -6.01
N ASP A 591 30.59 -27.67 -5.27
CA ASP A 591 29.69 -28.63 -4.61
C ASP A 591 28.26 -28.32 -5.04
N ASP A 592 27.60 -29.29 -5.61
CA ASP A 592 26.22 -29.29 -6.05
C ASP A 592 25.27 -29.88 -5.00
N GLY A 593 25.76 -30.18 -3.82
CA GLY A 593 25.02 -30.83 -2.73
C GLY A 593 25.44 -32.25 -2.42
N CYS A 594 26.38 -32.81 -3.21
CA CYS A 594 26.90 -34.16 -3.00
C CYS A 594 28.12 -34.18 -2.05
N GLY A 595 28.58 -33.04 -1.57
CA GLY A 595 29.80 -32.90 -0.75
C GLY A 595 31.03 -32.65 -1.63
N VAL A 596 32.09 -33.45 -1.44
CA VAL A 596 33.36 -33.25 -2.16
C VAL A 596 33.41 -34.14 -3.42
N CYS A 597 32.40 -34.17 -4.23
CA CYS A 597 32.36 -35.04 -5.40
C CYS A 597 32.75 -34.36 -6.72
N GLY A 598 32.97 -33.06 -6.71
CA GLY A 598 33.29 -32.29 -7.91
C GLY A 598 34.74 -32.26 -8.31
N LYS A 599 34.98 -32.00 -9.60
CA LYS A 599 36.32 -31.79 -10.14
C LYS A 599 36.86 -30.45 -9.66
N THR A 600 38.11 -30.46 -9.14
CA THR A 600 38.80 -29.26 -8.71
C THR A 600 39.77 -28.75 -9.77
N ASP A 601 40.02 -27.45 -9.78
CA ASP A 601 41.13 -26.83 -10.54
C ASP A 601 42.03 -26.05 -9.57
N THR A 602 43.32 -26.06 -9.86
CA THR A 602 44.34 -25.41 -9.02
C THR A 602 45.13 -24.41 -9.85
N ARG A 603 45.28 -23.21 -9.31
CA ARG A 603 46.11 -22.14 -9.87
C ARG A 603 47.19 -21.73 -8.88
N THR A 604 48.25 -21.20 -9.44
CA THR A 604 49.40 -20.72 -8.64
C THR A 604 49.61 -19.24 -8.90
N ILE A 605 50.02 -18.55 -7.86
CA ILE A 605 50.48 -17.17 -7.95
C ILE A 605 51.89 -17.10 -7.35
N LYS A 606 52.74 -16.33 -7.95
CA LYS A 606 54.09 -16.08 -7.44
C LYS A 606 54.12 -14.73 -6.73
N VAL A 607 54.54 -14.74 -5.48
CA VAL A 607 54.82 -13.52 -4.73
C VAL A 607 56.34 -13.28 -4.77
N GLU A 608 56.74 -12.17 -5.31
CA GLU A 608 58.15 -11.81 -5.50
C GLU A 608 58.51 -10.55 -4.71
N GLU A 609 59.71 -10.41 -4.29
CA GLU A 609 60.21 -9.16 -3.73
C GLU A 609 60.34 -8.10 -4.84
N CYS A 610 60.10 -6.87 -4.49
CA CYS A 610 60.27 -5.75 -5.44
C CYS A 610 61.74 -5.61 -5.86
N PRO A 611 62.07 -5.74 -7.15
CA PRO A 611 63.44 -5.75 -7.65
C PRO A 611 64.11 -4.37 -7.71
N ASP A 612 63.34 -3.31 -7.65
CA ASP A 612 63.78 -1.93 -7.91
C ASP A 612 63.56 -0.97 -6.75
N CYS A 613 63.62 -1.46 -5.54
CA CYS A 613 63.40 -0.64 -4.33
C CYS A 613 64.49 0.42 -4.17
N ILE A 614 64.06 1.65 -4.05
CA ILE A 614 64.88 2.80 -3.69
C ILE A 614 64.42 3.39 -2.36
N GLN A 615 65.31 4.03 -1.65
CA GLN A 615 65.01 4.59 -0.32
C GLN A 615 63.88 5.60 -0.36
N ASN A 616 63.04 5.60 0.64
CA ASN A 616 61.81 6.40 0.64
C ASN A 616 62.04 7.88 0.60
N CYS A 617 61.20 8.47 -0.14
CA CYS A 617 60.95 9.89 -0.03
C CYS A 617 59.95 10.17 1.12
N ASP A 618 60.27 11.09 1.93
CA ASP A 618 59.38 11.56 3.00
C ASP A 618 58.31 12.50 2.39
N CYS A 619 57.22 11.90 1.96
CA CYS A 619 56.11 12.65 1.34
C CYS A 619 55.13 13.14 2.41
N GLY A 620 54.96 14.42 2.46
CA GLY A 620 53.86 15.00 3.27
C GLY A 620 52.49 14.61 2.71
N THR A 621 51.53 14.61 3.57
CA THR A 621 50.11 14.46 3.17
C THR A 621 49.50 15.83 2.82
N VAL A 622 48.79 15.89 1.71
CA VAL A 622 48.12 17.11 1.24
C VAL A 622 46.62 16.93 1.44
N SER A 623 45.99 17.94 1.99
CA SER A 623 44.55 17.99 2.09
C SER A 623 44.01 19.38 1.78
N ALA A 624 42.79 19.47 1.34
CA ALA A 624 42.13 20.72 1.07
C ALA A 624 40.75 20.72 1.75
N THR A 625 40.37 21.86 2.28
CA THR A 625 39.05 22.04 2.91
C THR A 625 38.40 23.29 2.34
N GLY A 626 37.11 23.26 2.15
CA GLY A 626 36.28 24.38 1.72
C GLY A 626 35.38 24.87 2.87
N PRO A 627 34.58 25.89 2.63
CA PRO A 627 33.59 26.35 3.60
C PRO A 627 32.57 25.27 3.95
N SER A 628 32.17 25.21 5.21
CA SER A 628 31.25 24.18 5.74
C SER A 628 29.79 24.47 5.44
N GLY A 629 29.47 25.58 4.78
CA GLY A 629 28.08 25.98 4.46
C GLY A 629 27.91 26.44 3.03
N LEU A 630 26.66 26.65 2.64
CA LEU A 630 26.33 27.23 1.33
C LEU A 630 26.79 28.69 1.25
N THR A 631 27.51 29.04 0.19
CA THR A 631 27.92 30.41 -0.08
C THR A 631 26.82 31.14 -0.87
N ALA A 632 26.50 32.38 -0.50
CA ALA A 632 25.54 33.17 -1.26
C ALA A 632 26.13 33.56 -2.63
N PRO A 633 25.32 33.60 -3.70
CA PRO A 633 25.80 34.01 -5.05
C PRO A 633 26.36 35.42 -5.06
N GLY A 634 27.62 35.57 -5.44
CA GLY A 634 28.35 36.83 -5.44
C GLY A 634 29.23 37.09 -4.23
N ASP A 635 29.16 36.23 -3.22
CA ASP A 635 30.03 36.25 -2.06
C ASP A 635 31.33 35.49 -2.34
N SER A 636 32.33 35.72 -1.52
CA SER A 636 33.59 35.03 -1.61
C SER A 636 33.60 33.77 -0.71
N MET A 637 34.29 32.75 -1.15
CA MET A 637 34.52 31.55 -0.41
C MET A 637 36.01 31.28 -0.19
N THR A 638 36.37 30.69 0.93
CA THR A 638 37.76 30.41 1.28
C THR A 638 38.03 28.92 1.25
N PHE A 639 39.09 28.53 0.58
CA PHE A 639 39.62 27.16 0.61
C PHE A 639 40.97 27.16 1.31
N THR A 640 41.21 26.14 2.10
CA THR A 640 42.45 26.00 2.87
C THR A 640 43.08 24.67 2.60
N GLY A 641 44.35 24.65 2.26
CA GLY A 641 45.17 23.50 2.09
C GLY A 641 46.08 23.28 3.31
N LEU A 642 46.17 22.05 3.70
CA LEU A 642 47.09 21.62 4.76
C LEU A 642 48.06 20.59 4.22
N VAL A 643 49.33 20.85 4.39
CA VAL A 643 50.36 19.88 4.16
C VAL A 643 50.92 19.45 5.50
N SER A 644 50.90 18.17 5.77
CA SER A 644 51.40 17.60 7.05
C SER A 644 52.48 16.54 6.76
N GLY A 645 53.60 16.65 7.39
CA GLY A 645 54.76 15.81 7.14
C GLY A 645 55.58 16.26 5.93
N GLY A 646 56.63 15.53 5.59
CA GLY A 646 57.55 15.89 4.50
C GLY A 646 58.70 16.80 4.96
N THR A 647 59.85 16.66 4.34
CA THR A 647 61.07 17.39 4.70
C THR A 647 61.30 18.65 3.87
N THR A 648 60.45 18.91 2.88
CA THR A 648 60.58 20.04 1.98
C THR A 648 59.51 21.10 2.23
N THR A 649 59.87 22.39 2.04
CA THR A 649 58.92 23.48 2.11
C THR A 649 57.99 23.40 0.91
N PRO A 650 56.68 23.21 1.10
CA PRO A 650 55.78 23.05 -0.02
C PRO A 650 55.52 24.40 -0.70
N THR A 651 55.46 24.40 -2.03
CA THR A 651 54.87 25.50 -2.78
C THR A 651 53.45 25.18 -3.13
N TYR A 652 52.55 26.16 -3.01
CA TYR A 652 51.10 25.97 -3.18
C TYR A 652 50.70 26.52 -4.55
N ASN A 653 50.03 25.74 -5.34
CA ASN A 653 49.43 26.16 -6.59
C ASN A 653 47.96 25.76 -6.62
N TRP A 654 47.07 26.72 -6.69
CA TRP A 654 45.65 26.54 -6.67
C TRP A 654 45.00 26.74 -8.02
N SER A 655 44.08 25.91 -8.35
CA SER A 655 43.17 26.08 -9.47
C SER A 655 41.71 25.88 -8.99
N VAL A 656 40.78 26.55 -9.67
CA VAL A 656 39.35 26.45 -9.35
C VAL A 656 38.56 26.14 -10.61
N SER A 657 37.49 25.31 -10.45
CA SER A 657 36.63 24.93 -11.58
C SER A 657 35.78 26.09 -12.09
N SER A 658 35.47 27.03 -11.21
CA SER A 658 34.70 28.22 -11.51
C SER A 658 34.92 29.30 -10.47
N GLY A 659 34.59 30.55 -10.79
CA GLY A 659 34.94 31.67 -9.95
C GLY A 659 36.35 32.20 -10.24
N THR A 660 36.80 33.18 -9.49
CA THR A 660 38.12 33.81 -9.68
C THR A 660 38.86 33.84 -8.34
N ILE A 661 40.08 33.35 -8.32
CA ILE A 661 40.95 33.48 -7.14
C ILE A 661 41.36 34.96 -7.02
N THR A 662 40.89 35.61 -5.95
CA THR A 662 41.15 37.04 -5.73
C THR A 662 42.35 37.27 -4.80
N SER A 663 42.71 36.33 -3.97
CA SER A 663 43.88 36.42 -3.10
C SER A 663 44.34 35.05 -2.66
N GLY A 664 45.56 34.98 -2.19
CA GLY A 664 46.11 33.77 -1.55
C GLY A 664 46.78 32.77 -2.51
N GLN A 665 46.83 33.03 -3.81
CA GLN A 665 47.57 32.14 -4.72
C GLN A 665 49.03 32.06 -4.29
N GLY A 666 49.56 30.86 -4.24
CA GLY A 666 50.92 30.62 -3.74
C GLY A 666 51.00 30.39 -2.21
N THR A 667 49.91 30.48 -1.49
CA THR A 667 49.81 30.28 -0.02
C THR A 667 48.87 29.10 0.32
N SER A 668 48.85 28.74 1.59
CA SER A 668 48.01 27.63 2.10
C SER A 668 46.51 27.93 2.09
N SER A 669 46.10 29.13 1.74
CA SER A 669 44.67 29.52 1.70
C SER A 669 44.39 30.47 0.59
N ILE A 670 43.30 30.22 -0.16
CA ILE A 670 42.83 31.07 -1.23
C ILE A 670 41.44 31.60 -0.95
N THR A 671 41.16 32.79 -1.48
CA THR A 671 39.79 33.33 -1.53
C THR A 671 39.33 33.34 -2.97
N VAL A 672 38.17 32.76 -3.21
CA VAL A 672 37.56 32.67 -4.54
C VAL A 672 36.30 33.54 -4.56
N ALA A 673 36.25 34.49 -5.43
CA ALA A 673 35.05 35.30 -5.66
C ALA A 673 34.08 34.53 -6.56
N THR A 674 32.83 34.51 -6.18
CA THR A 674 31.73 33.97 -6.98
C THR A 674 30.95 35.08 -7.68
N THR A 675 30.16 34.75 -8.68
CA THR A 675 29.25 35.72 -9.34
C THR A 675 27.80 35.28 -9.07
N LYS A 676 26.87 36.19 -9.35
CA LYS A 676 25.44 35.94 -9.18
C LYS A 676 24.91 34.85 -10.11
N GLU A 677 25.54 34.67 -11.25
CA GLU A 677 25.21 33.69 -12.30
C GLU A 677 25.61 32.28 -11.87
N MET A 678 26.46 32.14 -10.87
CA MET A 678 26.93 30.87 -10.38
C MET A 678 25.95 30.22 -9.34
N ALA A 679 24.80 30.81 -9.11
CA ALA A 679 23.80 30.29 -8.19
C ALA A 679 23.43 28.81 -8.48
N GLY A 680 23.54 27.94 -7.49
CA GLY A 680 23.25 26.52 -7.62
C GLY A 680 24.32 25.67 -8.25
N THR A 681 25.52 26.22 -8.45
CA THR A 681 26.69 25.47 -8.93
C THR A 681 27.65 25.14 -7.79
N THR A 682 28.51 24.17 -8.05
CA THR A 682 29.57 23.77 -7.12
C THR A 682 30.90 24.27 -7.64
N VAL A 683 31.68 24.87 -6.74
CA VAL A 683 33.06 25.25 -7.02
C VAL A 683 33.98 24.20 -6.44
N THR A 684 34.88 23.64 -7.25
CA THR A 684 35.95 22.77 -6.82
C THR A 684 37.24 23.52 -6.86
N ALA A 685 37.92 23.60 -5.72
CA ALA A 685 39.29 24.13 -5.67
C ALA A 685 40.25 22.93 -5.58
N THR A 686 41.23 22.93 -6.43
CA THR A 686 42.29 21.91 -6.47
C THR A 686 43.61 22.56 -6.10
N LEU A 687 44.21 22.03 -5.09
CA LEU A 687 45.57 22.37 -4.62
C LEU A 687 46.58 21.42 -5.26
N GLU A 688 47.60 21.94 -5.85
CA GLU A 688 48.78 21.21 -6.28
C GLU A 688 50.00 21.69 -5.48
N ILE A 689 50.75 20.79 -4.92
CA ILE A 689 51.94 21.07 -4.14
C ILE A 689 53.17 20.77 -4.96
N GLY A 690 53.99 21.78 -5.10
CA GLY A 690 55.35 21.61 -5.70
C GLY A 690 56.44 21.56 -4.64
N GLY A 691 57.67 21.28 -5.09
CA GLY A 691 58.86 21.17 -4.23
C GLY A 691 59.12 19.73 -3.75
N THR A 692 58.36 18.75 -4.19
CA THR A 692 58.62 17.33 -3.96
C THR A 692 59.61 16.80 -5.01
N ASP A 693 60.51 15.89 -4.61
CA ASP A 693 61.38 15.23 -5.56
C ASP A 693 60.52 14.45 -6.61
N PRO A 694 60.76 14.67 -7.91
CA PRO A 694 60.02 13.94 -8.95
C PRO A 694 60.22 12.42 -8.93
N ALA A 695 61.32 11.95 -8.36
CA ALA A 695 61.57 10.53 -8.14
C ALA A 695 60.70 9.94 -7.02
N CYS A 696 60.15 10.81 -6.16
CA CYS A 696 59.24 10.47 -5.11
C CYS A 696 57.80 10.68 -5.63
N ASN A 697 57.10 9.64 -5.91
CA ASN A 697 55.70 9.70 -6.39
C ASN A 697 54.78 10.17 -5.27
N CYS A 698 55.08 11.33 -4.70
CA CYS A 698 54.33 11.93 -3.59
C CYS A 698 52.99 12.46 -4.08
N PRO A 699 51.97 12.28 -3.32
CA PRO A 699 50.65 12.91 -3.64
C PRO A 699 50.82 14.45 -3.57
N THR A 700 50.68 15.08 -4.72
CA THR A 700 50.89 16.53 -4.85
C THR A 700 49.59 17.29 -4.96
N THR A 701 48.44 16.61 -4.99
CA THR A 701 47.16 17.26 -5.25
C THR A 701 46.12 16.92 -4.19
N ALA A 702 45.32 17.91 -3.85
CA ALA A 702 44.12 17.73 -3.04
C ALA A 702 43.00 18.67 -3.56
N SER A 703 41.77 18.30 -3.41
CA SER A 703 40.66 19.13 -3.82
C SER A 703 39.57 19.21 -2.76
N ALA A 704 38.88 20.32 -2.75
CA ALA A 704 37.72 20.57 -1.90
C ALA A 704 36.61 21.23 -2.73
N THR A 705 35.40 20.95 -2.37
CA THR A 705 34.21 21.48 -3.05
C THR A 705 33.41 22.39 -2.13
N ALA A 706 32.76 23.39 -2.71
CA ALA A 706 31.84 24.26 -2.01
C ALA A 706 30.64 24.59 -2.92
N ASP A 707 29.48 24.56 -2.34
CA ASP A 707 28.25 24.78 -3.08
C ASP A 707 27.73 26.21 -2.94
N ILE A 708 27.20 26.74 -4.04
CA ILE A 708 26.60 28.07 -4.07
C ILE A 708 25.09 27.93 -3.99
N GLN A 709 24.48 28.68 -3.10
CA GLN A 709 23.06 28.66 -2.83
C GLN A 709 22.23 28.81 -4.12
N ARG A 710 21.27 27.94 -4.31
CA ARG A 710 20.37 27.99 -5.45
C ARG A 710 19.33 29.11 -5.24
N LYS A 711 19.05 29.86 -6.26
CA LYS A 711 18.02 30.89 -6.24
C LYS A 711 16.63 30.20 -6.26
N PRO A 712 15.76 30.56 -5.35
CA PRO A 712 14.41 30.02 -5.39
C PRO A 712 13.66 30.51 -6.62
N GLU A 713 12.91 29.59 -7.26
CA GLU A 713 12.07 29.90 -8.42
C GLU A 713 10.60 29.71 -8.08
N TYR A 714 9.76 30.46 -8.75
CA TYR A 714 8.32 30.33 -8.62
C TYR A 714 7.78 29.20 -9.50
N THR A 715 6.68 28.59 -9.08
CA THR A 715 6.06 27.47 -9.79
C THR A 715 4.63 27.80 -10.17
N LYS A 716 4.26 27.53 -11.43
CA LYS A 716 2.87 27.59 -11.88
C LYS A 716 2.11 26.37 -11.36
N VAL A 717 1.01 26.63 -10.68
CA VAL A 717 0.16 25.58 -10.08
C VAL A 717 -1.02 25.23 -10.97
N ASP A 718 -1.63 26.26 -11.57
CA ASP A 718 -2.84 26.06 -12.36
C ASP A 718 -3.06 27.18 -13.37
N GLU A 719 -3.84 26.88 -14.42
CA GLU A 719 -4.25 27.83 -15.44
C GLU A 719 -5.64 27.50 -15.97
N PHE A 720 -6.50 28.48 -16.04
CA PHE A 720 -7.87 28.26 -16.52
C PHE A 720 -8.54 29.50 -17.06
N GLY A 721 -9.41 29.28 -18.04
CA GLY A 721 -10.24 30.28 -18.66
C GLY A 721 -11.54 30.57 -17.89
N LYS A 722 -12.62 30.84 -18.62
CA LYS A 722 -13.95 31.11 -18.06
C LYS A 722 -14.54 29.81 -17.45
N LEU A 723 -14.81 29.83 -16.17
CA LEU A 723 -15.35 28.71 -15.43
C LEU A 723 -16.49 29.15 -14.51
N PRO A 724 -17.46 28.25 -14.20
CA PRO A 724 -18.48 28.49 -13.19
C PRO A 724 -17.89 28.59 -11.78
N ASP A 725 -18.67 29.17 -10.85
CA ASP A 725 -18.22 29.49 -9.49
C ASP A 725 -17.70 28.26 -8.73
N ASP A 726 -18.32 27.10 -8.90
CA ASP A 726 -17.97 25.91 -8.17
C ASP A 726 -16.63 25.30 -8.64
N GLU A 727 -16.37 25.35 -9.91
CA GLU A 727 -15.09 24.93 -10.44
C GLU A 727 -13.96 25.89 -10.02
N VAL A 728 -14.22 27.20 -10.00
CA VAL A 728 -13.26 28.16 -9.49
C VAL A 728 -12.99 27.94 -8.02
N LYS A 729 -13.99 27.57 -7.21
CA LYS A 729 -13.78 27.20 -5.79
C LYS A 729 -12.86 26.00 -5.64
N ALA A 730 -13.08 24.95 -6.42
CA ALA A 730 -12.24 23.74 -6.36
C ALA A 730 -10.76 24.05 -6.70
N ARG A 731 -10.52 24.91 -7.70
CA ARG A 731 -9.17 25.32 -8.09
C ARG A 731 -8.53 26.21 -7.03
N VAL A 732 -9.28 27.12 -6.45
CA VAL A 732 -8.83 27.95 -5.33
C VAL A 732 -8.48 27.08 -4.12
N ASP A 733 -9.29 26.07 -3.80
CA ASP A 733 -8.98 25.15 -2.71
C ASP A 733 -7.68 24.38 -2.94
N ASN A 734 -7.51 23.82 -4.14
CA ASN A 734 -6.26 23.16 -4.53
C ASN A 734 -5.06 24.09 -4.47
N PHE A 735 -5.22 25.32 -4.90
CA PHE A 735 -4.16 26.33 -4.83
C PHE A 735 -3.72 26.59 -3.39
N TYR A 736 -4.67 26.70 -2.47
CA TYR A 736 -4.36 26.89 -1.06
C TYR A 736 -3.78 25.64 -0.40
N ILE A 737 -4.07 24.44 -0.90
CA ILE A 737 -3.36 23.22 -0.47
C ILE A 737 -1.87 23.34 -0.83
N GLN A 738 -1.54 23.78 -2.03
CA GLN A 738 -0.15 23.98 -2.47
C GLN A 738 0.55 25.09 -1.66
N LEU A 739 -0.15 26.17 -1.33
CA LEU A 739 0.36 27.21 -0.46
C LEU A 739 0.59 26.73 0.98
N ASN A 740 -0.27 25.84 1.49
CA ASN A 740 -0.10 25.28 2.82
C ASN A 740 1.08 24.29 2.90
N ASN A 741 1.36 23.58 1.79
CA ASN A 741 2.57 22.77 1.67
C ASN A 741 3.85 23.61 1.65
N ASN A 742 3.73 24.93 1.40
CA ASN A 742 4.82 25.90 1.39
C ASN A 742 4.45 27.10 2.28
N PRO A 743 4.57 26.99 3.59
CA PRO A 743 4.05 27.99 4.53
C PRO A 743 4.63 29.41 4.35
N THR A 744 5.87 29.53 3.88
CA THR A 744 6.55 30.79 3.64
C THR A 744 6.35 31.38 2.24
N ALA A 745 5.69 30.63 1.36
CA ALA A 745 5.44 31.10 0.00
C ALA A 745 4.21 32.02 -0.06
N GLN A 746 4.25 32.98 -0.98
CA GLN A 746 3.12 33.82 -1.36
C GLN A 746 2.49 33.30 -2.63
N GLY A 747 1.18 33.25 -2.67
CA GLY A 747 0.43 32.93 -3.89
C GLY A 747 0.29 34.15 -4.79
N TYR A 748 0.51 34.01 -6.08
CA TYR A 748 0.25 35.05 -7.06
C TYR A 748 -0.80 34.57 -8.05
N ILE A 749 -1.81 35.38 -8.25
CA ILE A 749 -2.93 35.13 -9.15
C ILE A 749 -2.90 36.16 -10.26
N VAL A 750 -2.52 35.76 -11.45
CA VAL A 750 -2.47 36.63 -12.62
C VAL A 750 -3.71 36.41 -13.47
N ASN A 751 -4.47 37.46 -13.67
CA ASN A 751 -5.66 37.45 -14.51
C ASN A 751 -5.42 38.20 -15.81
N TYR A 752 -5.61 37.55 -16.94
CA TYR A 752 -5.53 38.14 -18.28
C TYR A 752 -6.93 38.30 -18.84
N GLY A 753 -7.20 39.45 -19.45
CA GLY A 753 -8.51 39.72 -20.03
C GLY A 753 -8.84 41.22 -19.99
N THR A 754 -10.03 41.58 -20.40
CA THR A 754 -10.50 42.97 -20.28
C THR A 754 -10.64 43.39 -18.80
N PRO A 755 -10.54 44.70 -18.49
CA PRO A 755 -10.69 45.16 -17.09
C PRO A 755 -12.01 44.72 -16.41
N ALA A 756 -13.08 44.61 -17.21
CA ALA A 756 -14.37 44.17 -16.71
C ALA A 756 -14.36 42.66 -16.36
N GLU A 757 -13.71 41.86 -17.17
CA GLU A 757 -13.56 40.42 -16.96
C GLU A 757 -12.64 40.12 -15.78
N ILE A 758 -11.52 40.82 -15.71
CA ILE A 758 -10.58 40.73 -14.59
C ILE A 758 -11.27 41.08 -13.26
N LYS A 759 -11.99 42.20 -13.25
CA LYS A 759 -12.76 42.60 -12.05
C LYS A 759 -13.77 41.52 -11.63
N LYS A 760 -14.48 40.95 -12.58
CA LYS A 760 -15.45 39.87 -12.33
C LYS A 760 -14.76 38.60 -11.83
N ARG A 761 -13.64 38.23 -12.45
CA ARG A 761 -12.84 37.06 -12.06
C ARG A 761 -12.25 37.25 -10.67
N ARG A 762 -11.71 38.40 -10.37
CA ARG A 762 -11.19 38.72 -9.01
C ARG A 762 -12.29 38.59 -7.95
N ALA A 763 -13.47 39.12 -8.23
CA ALA A 763 -14.63 38.98 -7.33
C ALA A 763 -15.04 37.48 -7.15
N GLN A 764 -15.02 36.70 -8.23
CA GLN A 764 -15.30 35.28 -8.22
C GLN A 764 -14.30 34.51 -7.35
N ILE A 765 -13.01 34.77 -7.52
CA ILE A 765 -11.94 34.13 -6.73
C ILE A 765 -12.01 34.60 -5.28
N MET A 766 -12.22 35.88 -5.01
CA MET A 766 -12.38 36.38 -3.63
C MET A 766 -13.58 35.78 -2.92
N LYS A 767 -14.69 35.62 -3.63
CA LYS A 767 -15.87 34.89 -3.12
C LYS A 767 -15.53 33.44 -2.79
N ALA A 768 -14.74 32.77 -3.62
CA ALA A 768 -14.27 31.42 -3.36
C ALA A 768 -13.36 31.35 -2.13
N ILE A 769 -12.40 32.25 -2.01
CA ILE A 769 -11.48 32.35 -0.85
C ILE A 769 -12.27 32.54 0.44
N THR A 770 -13.24 33.46 0.44
CA THR A 770 -14.10 33.75 1.60
C THR A 770 -14.99 32.55 1.94
N PHE A 771 -15.60 31.92 0.95
CA PHE A 771 -16.44 30.73 1.13
C PHE A 771 -15.64 29.56 1.74
N LEU A 772 -14.43 29.35 1.27
CA LEU A 772 -13.52 28.30 1.74
C LEU A 772 -12.81 28.65 3.06
N LYS A 773 -13.10 29.81 3.64
CA LYS A 773 -12.46 30.33 4.86
C LYS A 773 -10.93 30.33 4.80
N LYS A 774 -10.38 30.64 3.62
CA LYS A 774 -8.95 30.74 3.42
C LYS A 774 -8.47 32.18 3.74
N ASP A 775 -7.19 32.29 4.10
CA ASP A 775 -6.59 33.58 4.38
C ASP A 775 -6.28 34.36 3.10
N PRO A 776 -6.94 35.48 2.83
CA PRO A 776 -6.72 36.28 1.63
C PRO A 776 -5.37 36.97 1.59
N SER A 777 -4.68 37.15 2.72
CA SER A 777 -3.37 37.78 2.78
C SER A 777 -2.27 36.92 2.13
N ARG A 778 -2.53 35.61 1.98
CA ARG A 778 -1.63 34.65 1.35
C ARG A 778 -1.59 34.77 -0.18
N VAL A 779 -2.41 35.60 -0.78
CA VAL A 779 -2.48 35.73 -2.24
C VAL A 779 -2.39 37.19 -2.68
N THR A 780 -1.68 37.43 -3.78
CA THR A 780 -1.54 38.70 -4.45
C THR A 780 -2.10 38.60 -5.86
N PHE A 781 -2.96 39.53 -6.22
CA PHE A 781 -3.52 39.59 -7.57
C PHE A 781 -2.70 40.51 -8.46
N ILE A 782 -2.41 40.04 -9.67
CA ILE A 782 -1.79 40.80 -10.75
C ILE A 782 -2.76 40.84 -11.94
N ASP A 783 -2.94 41.99 -12.51
CA ASP A 783 -3.76 42.18 -13.67
C ASP A 783 -2.88 42.20 -14.94
N GLY A 784 -3.10 41.25 -15.81
CA GLY A 784 -2.37 41.09 -17.08
C GLY A 784 -3.13 41.71 -18.27
N PRO A 785 -2.45 41.88 -19.38
CA PRO A 785 -3.07 42.45 -20.60
C PRO A 785 -4.17 41.51 -21.14
N ASP A 786 -5.07 42.09 -21.89
CA ASP A 786 -6.06 41.32 -22.67
C ASP A 786 -5.36 40.67 -23.88
N LYS A 787 -5.38 39.34 -23.90
CA LYS A 787 -4.79 38.52 -24.99
C LYS A 787 -5.81 38.16 -26.08
N GLY A 788 -7.03 38.70 -26.01
CA GLY A 788 -8.09 38.45 -27.01
C GLY A 788 -8.72 37.05 -26.93
N THR A 789 -8.35 36.25 -25.95
CA THR A 789 -8.85 34.89 -25.74
C THR A 789 -9.92 34.80 -24.62
N GLY A 790 -10.37 35.95 -24.11
CA GLY A 790 -11.22 36.11 -22.94
C GLY A 790 -10.45 35.90 -21.64
N ILE A 791 -11.19 35.89 -20.54
CA ILE A 791 -10.59 35.78 -19.22
C ILE A 791 -9.75 34.48 -19.07
N ASN A 792 -8.48 34.65 -18.73
CA ASN A 792 -7.63 33.53 -18.32
C ASN A 792 -6.94 33.87 -16.99
N THR A 793 -6.79 32.88 -16.13
CA THR A 793 -6.24 33.04 -14.80
C THR A 793 -5.15 31.99 -14.55
N THR A 794 -4.00 32.42 -14.09
CA THR A 794 -2.92 31.53 -13.69
C THR A 794 -2.59 31.68 -12.20
N PHE A 795 -2.37 30.57 -11.55
CA PHE A 795 -1.98 30.50 -10.14
C PHE A 795 -0.52 30.12 -9.99
N TRP A 796 0.20 30.84 -9.17
CA TRP A 796 1.63 30.68 -8.94
C TRP A 796 1.96 30.64 -7.46
N VAL A 797 2.83 29.71 -7.07
CA VAL A 797 3.43 29.66 -5.75
C VAL A 797 4.83 30.21 -5.84
N VAL A 798 5.08 31.26 -5.08
CA VAL A 798 6.34 31.99 -5.08
C VAL A 798 6.98 31.83 -3.71
N PRO A 799 8.04 31.01 -3.58
CA PRO A 799 8.78 30.89 -2.34
C PRO A 799 9.39 32.23 -1.89
N SER A 800 9.66 32.36 -0.59
CA SER A 800 10.34 33.55 -0.06
C SER A 800 11.70 33.73 -0.73
N GLY A 801 11.95 34.93 -1.25
CA GLY A 801 13.17 35.27 -1.99
C GLY A 801 13.14 34.99 -3.49
N ALA A 802 12.11 34.34 -4.03
CA ALA A 802 11.90 34.24 -5.47
C ALA A 802 11.31 35.55 -6.05
N VAL A 803 11.65 35.88 -7.30
CA VAL A 803 11.06 37.01 -7.98
C VAL A 803 9.62 36.69 -8.36
N PRO A 804 8.63 37.53 -8.05
CA PRO A 804 7.24 37.26 -8.42
C PRO A 804 7.04 37.20 -9.95
N PRO A 805 6.05 36.43 -10.42
CA PRO A 805 5.71 36.37 -11.83
C PRO A 805 5.21 37.74 -12.29
N THR A 806 5.62 38.14 -13.48
CA THR A 806 5.16 39.38 -14.16
C THR A 806 4.07 39.02 -15.18
N ALA A 807 3.07 39.86 -15.29
CA ALA A 807 2.03 39.71 -16.32
C ALA A 807 2.63 40.09 -17.67
N GLN A 808 2.98 39.11 -18.48
CA GLN A 808 3.44 39.28 -19.88
C GLN A 808 2.32 38.97 -20.86
#